data_a7d694817d8da11277f971d27e1a012a
#
_entry.id   a7d694817d8da11277f971d27e1a012a
#
_cell.length_a   1.000
_cell.length_b   1.000
_cell.length_c   1.000
_cell.angle_alpha   90.00
_cell.angle_beta   90.00
_cell.angle_gamma   90.00
#
_symmetry.space_group_name_H-M   'P 1'
#
loop_
_entity.id
_entity.type
_entity.pdbx_description
1 polymer ?
#
loop_
_entity_poly.entity_id
_entity_poly.type
_entity_poly.pdbx_seq_one_letter_code
_entity_poly.pdbx_strand_id
1 'polypeptide(L)'
;MDNPVTRISVRNLVEFILQSGDLDNRRGTIDKDAMLKGSRLHRKLQKQMGGDYRAEVALRMNCSYEDLDIRLEGRADGIFTEDEVVWIDEIKGIYGNVEQMEEPVKVHKAQAMCYGYIYGVQEGLSKIGIQMTYANLETEVVKRFREVISIEELKEWYQKLLDEYHKWLSYQKKWKEERNHSLQSLEFPFFYREGQRKMVSSVYHAIGASRQIFIQAPTGVGKTMSTIFPAVRAVGEGKGETIFYLTAKTITRTVAQEAFEVLREKGMKYKVVTITAKEKLCFMDETKCDPVHCPYARGHFDRVNDAVYELWTTKSRYDRETIREQAEKWQVCPFEMCLDLSLWVDAVICDYNYVFDPTVHLKRFFGEGAGGDYVFLIDEAHNLAERGREMYSASICREDAVRVRKVMKERAPRLYRSLGKLDKQLKELQVDCGNYLVLPGTGSIIMTILKVQGEFDAFLEAHKDVELEDEVRKFYFDIRNFLNIAELIDENYVVYAENGEDGLFRLKLFCVNPAVNLGEYLKKGRSAVFFSATLLPMSYYRKLLSNRQDDYGIYVESPFSQKNRCILNAGDVSSLYSRRGYEEYHKIAEYIARTVWQHKGNYMVFFPSYKMLEEVYAVYEEEFSVNWVKCICQNSSMKEQEREEFLQEFEQNQESLVAFCIMGGIFSEGIDLLGEKLIGAILVGTGLPQLGNEREILRSFYTENGENGFDYAYRYPGMNKVLQAAGRVIRTREDHGVILLLDERFRQREYSNLFPVEWNDRKTCTLSNVEAQLQKFWESIPDKISHKL
;
A
#
# COMPACT_ATOMS: atom_id res chain seq x y z
N MET A 1 24.06 35.35 1.84
CA MET A 1 23.18 34.33 2.42
C MET A 1 23.97 33.04 2.40
N ASP A 2 23.98 32.30 3.49
CA ASP A 2 24.67 31.00 3.51
C ASP A 2 23.99 30.07 2.53
N ASN A 3 24.79 29.36 1.72
CA ASN A 3 24.27 28.38 0.77
C ASN A 3 23.52 27.25 1.50
N PRO A 4 22.46 26.69 0.92
CA PRO A 4 21.79 25.52 1.51
C PRO A 4 22.77 24.34 1.53
N VAL A 5 22.90 23.70 2.71
CA VAL A 5 23.78 22.55 2.91
C VAL A 5 23.02 21.26 2.70
N THR A 6 23.37 20.50 1.66
CA THR A 6 22.87 19.15 1.46
C THR A 6 23.80 18.14 2.12
N ARG A 7 23.26 17.29 3.01
CA ARG A 7 24.01 16.22 3.69
C ARG A 7 23.79 14.89 3.00
N ILE A 8 24.86 14.16 2.76
CA ILE A 8 24.82 12.81 2.23
C ILE A 8 25.90 11.95 2.87
N SER A 9 25.62 10.68 3.11
CA SER A 9 26.66 9.74 3.53
C SER A 9 27.55 9.36 2.34
N VAL A 10 28.82 9.10 2.62
CA VAL A 10 29.77 8.60 1.59
C VAL A 10 29.21 7.36 0.91
N ARG A 11 28.66 6.43 1.68
CA ARG A 11 28.04 5.21 1.15
C ARG A 11 26.91 5.50 0.15
N ASN A 12 25.96 6.35 0.53
CA ASN A 12 24.82 6.68 -0.35
C ASN A 12 25.27 7.40 -1.63
N LEU A 13 26.27 8.26 -1.53
CA LEU A 13 26.82 8.94 -2.69
C LEU A 13 27.44 7.96 -3.69
N VAL A 14 28.32 7.06 -3.23
CA VAL A 14 29.01 6.12 -4.12
C VAL A 14 28.05 5.06 -4.67
N GLU A 15 27.12 4.57 -3.86
CA GLU A 15 26.07 3.66 -4.32
C GLU A 15 25.18 4.32 -5.38
N PHE A 16 24.80 5.58 -5.21
CA PHE A 16 23.98 6.29 -6.18
C PHE A 16 24.72 6.56 -7.50
N ILE A 17 25.94 7.09 -7.47
CA ILE A 17 26.66 7.53 -8.69
C ILE A 17 27.40 6.39 -9.39
N LEU A 18 27.96 5.44 -8.63
CA LEU A 18 28.89 4.42 -9.15
C LEU A 18 28.32 3.00 -9.17
N GLN A 19 27.05 2.83 -8.83
CA GLN A 19 26.41 1.52 -8.99
C GLN A 19 26.47 1.11 -10.46
N SER A 20 26.89 -0.11 -10.74
CA SER A 20 27.09 -0.62 -12.09
C SER A 20 26.75 -2.10 -12.19
N GLY A 21 26.52 -2.60 -13.42
CA GLY A 21 26.26 -3.99 -13.71
C GLY A 21 24.76 -4.34 -13.74
N ASP A 22 24.48 -5.59 -13.42
CA ASP A 22 23.19 -6.22 -13.64
C ASP A 22 22.23 -6.10 -12.45
N LEU A 23 20.95 -6.00 -12.73
CA LEU A 23 19.89 -6.25 -11.76
C LEU A 23 19.72 -7.77 -11.59
N ASP A 24 19.91 -8.27 -10.38
CA ASP A 24 19.76 -9.70 -10.07
C ASP A 24 19.03 -9.91 -8.73
N ASN A 25 17.77 -10.28 -8.81
CA ASN A 25 16.91 -10.50 -7.65
C ASN A 25 16.89 -11.97 -7.16
N ARG A 26 17.68 -12.86 -7.76
CA ARG A 26 17.78 -14.27 -7.33
C ARG A 26 18.35 -14.41 -5.92
N ARG A 27 19.16 -13.45 -5.51
CA ARG A 27 19.86 -13.46 -4.24
C ARG A 27 19.08 -12.75 -3.14
N GLY A 28 17.86 -12.79 -2.99
CA GLY A 28 17.08 -12.24 -1.89
C GLY A 28 17.65 -10.99 -1.17
N THR A 29 16.86 -10.23 -0.48
CA THR A 29 17.34 -9.12 0.37
C THR A 29 18.27 -9.66 1.47
N ILE A 30 19.38 -8.94 1.72
CA ILE A 30 20.34 -9.21 2.82
C ILE A 30 19.55 -9.38 4.12
N ASP A 31 19.70 -10.56 4.74
CA ASP A 31 19.01 -10.95 5.96
C ASP A 31 19.57 -10.15 7.16
N LYS A 32 18.73 -9.88 8.17
CA LYS A 32 19.16 -9.28 9.45
C LYS A 32 20.30 -10.09 10.10
N ASP A 33 20.27 -11.42 9.93
CA ASP A 33 21.33 -12.32 10.39
C ASP A 33 22.67 -12.03 9.69
N ALA A 34 22.66 -11.70 8.39
CA ALA A 34 23.85 -11.31 7.66
C ALA A 34 24.43 -9.99 8.19
N MET A 35 23.59 -9.03 8.55
CA MET A 35 24.03 -7.78 9.19
C MET A 35 24.66 -8.01 10.56
N LEU A 36 24.05 -8.86 11.38
CA LEU A 36 24.58 -9.22 12.72
C LEU A 36 25.90 -9.99 12.61
N LYS A 37 25.98 -10.97 11.69
CA LYS A 37 27.23 -11.71 11.40
C LYS A 37 28.31 -10.75 10.89
N GLY A 38 27.96 -9.88 9.94
CA GLY A 38 28.83 -8.83 9.43
C GLY A 38 29.41 -7.95 10.54
N SER A 39 28.56 -7.40 11.41
CA SER A 39 28.99 -6.56 12.54
C SER A 39 29.87 -7.31 13.56
N ARG A 40 29.62 -8.59 13.79
CA ARG A 40 30.50 -9.43 14.65
C ARG A 40 31.84 -9.67 13.99
N LEU A 41 31.85 -9.97 12.70
CA LEU A 41 33.05 -10.22 11.93
C LEU A 41 33.92 -8.95 11.83
N HIS A 42 33.32 -7.79 11.53
CA HIS A 42 34.00 -6.49 11.55
C HIS A 42 34.73 -6.27 12.88
N ARG A 43 34.02 -6.36 14.01
CA ARG A 43 34.61 -6.19 15.35
C ARG A 43 35.71 -7.20 15.63
N LYS A 44 35.61 -8.44 15.15
CA LYS A 44 36.65 -9.46 15.29
C LYS A 44 37.89 -9.11 14.52
N LEU A 45 37.75 -8.69 13.25
CA LEU A 45 38.86 -8.29 12.38
C LEU A 45 39.55 -7.03 12.90
N GLN A 46 38.80 -6.02 13.32
CA GLN A 46 39.33 -4.80 13.93
C GLN A 46 40.17 -5.09 15.17
N LYS A 47 39.74 -6.04 16.03
CA LYS A 47 40.49 -6.47 17.23
C LYS A 47 41.77 -7.25 16.93
N GLN A 48 41.86 -7.88 15.76
CA GLN A 48 43.07 -8.61 15.33
C GLN A 48 44.16 -7.70 14.75
N MET A 49 43.78 -6.45 14.44
CA MET A 49 44.73 -5.45 13.96
C MET A 49 45.61 -4.90 15.12
N GLY A 50 46.79 -4.41 14.82
CA GLY A 50 47.72 -3.91 15.80
C GLY A 50 47.26 -2.69 16.60
N GLY A 51 48.09 -2.25 17.58
CA GLY A 51 47.75 -1.16 18.52
C GLY A 51 47.52 0.21 17.85
N ASP A 52 48.02 0.42 16.66
CA ASP A 52 47.85 1.69 15.92
C ASP A 52 46.60 1.73 15.06
N TYR A 53 45.77 0.65 15.07
CA TYR A 53 44.52 0.61 14.35
C TYR A 53 43.39 1.36 15.08
N ARG A 54 42.95 2.45 14.47
CA ARG A 54 41.81 3.24 14.95
C ARG A 54 40.55 2.76 14.24
N ALA A 55 39.66 2.07 14.95
CA ALA A 55 38.42 1.58 14.44
C ALA A 55 37.33 2.67 14.42
N GLU A 56 36.39 2.57 13.47
CA GLU A 56 35.15 3.37 13.41
C GLU A 56 35.41 4.89 13.42
N VAL A 57 36.34 5.38 12.57
CA VAL A 57 36.74 6.78 12.53
C VAL A 57 35.72 7.63 11.76
N ALA A 58 35.04 8.53 12.45
CA ALA A 58 34.11 9.46 11.83
C ALA A 58 34.84 10.51 10.98
N LEU A 59 34.43 10.63 9.72
CA LEU A 59 35.03 11.56 8.76
C LEU A 59 33.92 12.43 8.17
N ARG A 60 34.21 13.70 7.91
CA ARG A 60 33.31 14.66 7.29
C ARG A 60 34.05 15.66 6.45
N MET A 61 33.46 16.10 5.35
CA MET A 61 34.00 17.17 4.51
C MET A 61 32.87 18.02 3.96
N ASN A 62 33.10 19.36 3.92
CA ASN A 62 32.20 20.28 3.24
C ASN A 62 32.82 20.64 1.90
N CYS A 63 32.04 20.54 0.85
CA CYS A 63 32.44 20.93 -0.50
C CYS A 63 31.45 22.00 -0.97
N SER A 64 31.99 23.18 -1.32
CA SER A 64 31.20 24.34 -1.71
C SER A 64 31.16 24.49 -3.21
N TYR A 65 29.97 24.68 -3.74
CA TYR A 65 29.69 25.10 -5.11
C TYR A 65 29.06 26.50 -5.09
N GLU A 66 28.95 27.14 -6.23
CA GLU A 66 28.39 28.50 -6.32
C GLU A 66 26.93 28.55 -5.83
N ASP A 67 26.17 27.50 -6.08
CA ASP A 67 24.74 27.43 -5.81
C ASP A 67 24.37 26.68 -4.52
N LEU A 68 25.21 25.74 -4.05
CA LEU A 68 24.92 24.92 -2.85
C LEU A 68 26.19 24.37 -2.23
N ASP A 69 26.10 23.97 -0.96
CA ASP A 69 27.16 23.25 -0.25
C ASP A 69 26.77 21.78 -0.06
N ILE A 70 27.73 20.87 -0.31
CA ILE A 70 27.55 19.44 -0.08
C ILE A 70 28.38 19.06 1.15
N ARG A 71 27.73 18.49 2.15
CA ARG A 71 28.41 17.90 3.30
C ARG A 71 28.43 16.39 3.17
N LEU A 72 29.61 15.84 2.93
CA LEU A 72 29.83 14.41 3.02
C LEU A 72 30.20 14.03 4.44
N GLU A 73 29.61 12.96 4.92
CA GLU A 73 29.91 12.38 6.21
C GLU A 73 29.85 10.85 6.15
N GLY A 74 30.68 10.20 6.97
CA GLY A 74 30.69 8.76 7.06
C GLY A 74 31.65 8.28 8.13
N ARG A 75 31.85 6.97 8.17
CA ARG A 75 32.72 6.34 9.18
C ARG A 75 33.56 5.28 8.47
N ALA A 76 34.89 5.48 8.47
CA ALA A 76 35.82 4.47 7.98
C ALA A 76 35.90 3.32 8.99
N ASP A 77 35.86 2.08 8.52
CA ASP A 77 35.95 0.90 9.38
C ASP A 77 37.26 0.87 10.17
N GLY A 78 38.35 1.34 9.56
CA GLY A 78 39.61 1.48 10.23
C GLY A 78 40.64 2.42 9.58
N ILE A 79 41.51 2.99 10.41
CA ILE A 79 42.67 3.77 9.97
C ILE A 79 43.90 3.30 10.75
N PHE A 80 44.99 3.00 10.05
CA PHE A 80 46.24 2.56 10.67
C PHE A 80 47.45 3.06 9.87
N THR A 81 48.67 2.99 10.47
CA THR A 81 49.92 3.36 9.81
C THR A 81 50.81 2.11 9.67
N GLU A 82 51.33 1.88 8.49
CA GLU A 82 52.29 0.81 8.21
C GLU A 82 53.31 1.32 7.17
N ASP A 83 54.57 1.11 7.44
CA ASP A 83 55.69 1.56 6.56
C ASP A 83 55.58 3.04 6.17
N GLU A 84 55.35 3.93 7.13
CA GLU A 84 55.18 5.38 6.96
C GLU A 84 54.00 5.78 6.05
N VAL A 85 53.13 4.84 5.68
CA VAL A 85 51.91 5.10 4.92
C VAL A 85 50.70 4.94 5.84
N VAL A 86 49.79 5.92 5.79
CA VAL A 86 48.51 5.83 6.46
C VAL A 86 47.55 5.06 5.57
N TRP A 87 46.88 4.07 6.10
CA TRP A 87 45.92 3.20 5.40
C TRP A 87 44.50 3.41 5.87
N ILE A 88 43.59 3.54 4.93
CA ILE A 88 42.14 3.41 5.18
C ILE A 88 41.76 1.94 4.95
N ASP A 89 41.15 1.31 5.93
CA ASP A 89 40.62 -0.07 5.83
C ASP A 89 39.10 -0.06 5.75
N GLU A 90 38.57 -0.62 4.70
CA GLU A 90 37.13 -0.83 4.51
C GLU A 90 36.86 -2.33 4.50
N ILE A 91 36.06 -2.79 5.45
CA ILE A 91 35.79 -4.21 5.70
C ILE A 91 34.43 -4.59 5.11
N LYS A 92 34.37 -5.65 4.31
CA LYS A 92 33.13 -6.17 3.73
C LYS A 92 33.00 -7.66 4.01
N GLY A 93 31.90 -8.02 4.70
CA GLY A 93 31.49 -9.41 4.86
C GLY A 93 30.71 -9.88 3.65
N ILE A 94 31.12 -10.99 3.06
CA ILE A 94 30.44 -11.59 1.91
C ILE A 94 30.26 -13.09 2.11
N TYR A 95 29.26 -13.68 1.47
CA TYR A 95 29.05 -15.14 1.46
C TYR A 95 29.81 -15.87 0.32
N GLY A 96 30.32 -15.10 -0.65
CA GLY A 96 31.06 -15.65 -1.77
C GLY A 96 32.47 -16.12 -1.39
N ASN A 97 33.12 -16.89 -2.30
CA ASN A 97 34.51 -17.29 -2.14
C ASN A 97 35.45 -16.10 -2.31
N VAL A 98 35.95 -15.56 -1.20
CA VAL A 98 36.87 -14.41 -1.21
C VAL A 98 38.20 -14.71 -1.91
N GLU A 99 38.65 -15.96 -1.95
CA GLU A 99 39.91 -16.33 -2.57
C GLU A 99 39.90 -16.19 -4.10
N GLN A 100 38.69 -16.36 -4.71
CA GLN A 100 38.48 -16.22 -6.14
C GLN A 100 38.32 -14.76 -6.63
N MET A 101 38.19 -13.80 -5.71
CA MET A 101 38.12 -12.39 -6.12
C MET A 101 39.47 -11.92 -6.67
N GLU A 102 39.49 -11.42 -7.89
CA GLU A 102 40.69 -10.87 -8.52
C GLU A 102 40.87 -9.38 -8.21
N GLU A 103 39.77 -8.64 -8.08
CA GLU A 103 39.76 -7.20 -7.79
C GLU A 103 38.65 -6.84 -6.79
N PRO A 104 38.75 -5.71 -6.08
CA PRO A 104 37.73 -5.26 -5.20
C PRO A 104 36.52 -4.73 -5.98
N VAL A 105 35.32 -4.86 -5.38
CA VAL A 105 34.08 -4.29 -5.94
C VAL A 105 34.23 -2.76 -6.02
N LYS A 106 33.99 -2.19 -7.19
CA LYS A 106 34.24 -0.75 -7.49
C LYS A 106 33.56 0.19 -6.49
N VAL A 107 32.29 -0.04 -6.14
CA VAL A 107 31.55 0.78 -5.18
C VAL A 107 32.17 0.72 -3.77
N HIS A 108 32.61 -0.48 -3.35
CA HIS A 108 33.28 -0.62 -2.05
C HIS A 108 34.64 0.10 -2.01
N LYS A 109 35.43 -0.04 -3.09
CA LYS A 109 36.71 0.67 -3.24
C LYS A 109 36.50 2.20 -3.26
N ALA A 110 35.46 2.66 -3.97
CA ALA A 110 35.09 4.07 -4.01
C ALA A 110 34.75 4.65 -2.63
N GLN A 111 34.10 3.88 -1.78
CA GLN A 111 33.83 4.26 -0.40
C GLN A 111 35.13 4.51 0.38
N ALA A 112 36.06 3.57 0.31
CA ALA A 112 37.39 3.71 0.94
C ALA A 112 38.21 4.87 0.34
N MET A 113 38.13 5.10 -0.98
CA MET A 113 38.78 6.23 -1.65
C MET A 113 38.24 7.59 -1.18
N CYS A 114 36.91 7.71 -0.99
CA CYS A 114 36.33 8.91 -0.40
C CYS A 114 36.88 9.18 0.99
N TYR A 115 36.91 8.15 1.86
CA TYR A 115 37.49 8.29 3.20
C TYR A 115 38.99 8.64 3.14
N GLY A 116 39.72 8.04 2.19
CA GLY A 116 41.12 8.34 1.94
C GLY A 116 41.37 9.80 1.58
N TYR A 117 40.56 10.31 0.66
CA TYR A 117 40.66 11.72 0.28
C TYR A 117 40.33 12.66 1.46
N ILE A 118 39.22 12.42 2.14
CA ILE A 118 38.79 13.26 3.28
C ILE A 118 39.86 13.27 4.35
N TYR A 119 40.38 12.12 4.76
CA TYR A 119 41.38 12.00 5.79
C TYR A 119 42.74 12.58 5.35
N GLY A 120 43.18 12.28 4.11
CA GLY A 120 44.43 12.77 3.55
C GLY A 120 44.50 14.28 3.49
N VAL A 121 43.42 14.96 3.10
CA VAL A 121 43.31 16.42 3.10
C VAL A 121 43.34 16.98 4.54
N GLN A 122 42.64 16.36 5.48
CA GLN A 122 42.58 16.80 6.88
C GLN A 122 43.95 16.72 7.57
N GLU A 123 44.72 15.68 7.27
CA GLU A 123 46.04 15.45 7.86
C GLU A 123 47.22 16.00 7.01
N GLY A 124 46.92 16.60 5.86
CA GLY A 124 47.94 17.18 4.99
C GLY A 124 48.89 16.17 4.35
N LEU A 125 48.40 14.96 4.06
CA LEU A 125 49.20 13.88 3.47
C LEU A 125 49.41 14.11 1.96
N SER A 126 50.52 13.60 1.42
CA SER A 126 50.77 13.59 -0.05
C SER A 126 50.27 12.31 -0.72
N LYS A 127 50.18 11.21 0.01
CA LYS A 127 49.68 9.89 -0.46
C LYS A 127 48.99 9.16 0.68
N ILE A 128 48.13 8.22 0.32
CA ILE A 128 47.41 7.41 1.30
C ILE A 128 47.17 5.98 0.76
N GLY A 129 47.22 5.00 1.63
CA GLY A 129 46.89 3.62 1.31
C GLY A 129 45.40 3.33 1.41
N ILE A 130 44.87 2.62 0.43
CA ILE A 130 43.51 2.10 0.44
C ILE A 130 43.60 0.59 0.58
N GLN A 131 43.01 0.06 1.66
CA GLN A 131 42.90 -1.36 1.91
C GLN A 131 41.44 -1.77 1.87
N MET A 132 41.10 -2.74 1.02
CA MET A 132 39.81 -3.41 1.01
C MET A 132 39.97 -4.77 1.67
N THR A 133 39.28 -4.99 2.79
CA THR A 133 39.29 -6.25 3.52
C THR A 133 37.99 -7.00 3.30
N TYR A 134 38.00 -8.06 2.49
CA TYR A 134 36.87 -8.94 2.30
C TYR A 134 36.99 -10.14 3.22
N ALA A 135 35.91 -10.49 3.90
CA ALA A 135 35.86 -11.66 4.78
C ALA A 135 34.60 -12.49 4.51
N ASN A 136 34.77 -13.78 4.39
CA ASN A 136 33.64 -14.69 4.23
C ASN A 136 32.90 -14.81 5.57
N LEU A 137 31.57 -14.60 5.54
CA LEU A 137 30.73 -14.60 6.75
C LEU A 137 30.54 -15.97 7.42
N GLU A 138 30.92 -17.06 6.72
CA GLU A 138 30.81 -18.42 7.26
C GLU A 138 32.16 -19.04 7.58
N THR A 139 33.11 -18.94 6.64
CA THR A 139 34.44 -19.56 6.80
C THR A 139 35.45 -18.64 7.47
N GLU A 140 35.12 -17.37 7.61
CA GLU A 140 35.98 -16.32 8.13
C GLU A 140 37.31 -16.15 7.36
N VAL A 141 37.42 -16.71 6.15
CA VAL A 141 38.58 -16.53 5.27
C VAL A 141 38.62 -15.05 4.84
N VAL A 142 39.82 -14.46 4.92
CA VAL A 142 40.04 -13.02 4.67
C VAL A 142 40.96 -12.83 3.48
N LYS A 143 40.58 -11.94 2.54
CA LYS A 143 41.43 -11.45 1.46
C LYS A 143 41.52 -9.94 1.51
N ARG A 144 42.77 -9.39 1.31
CA ARG A 144 42.98 -7.95 1.32
C ARG A 144 43.53 -7.51 -0.03
N PHE A 145 43.02 -6.38 -0.51
CA PHE A 145 43.54 -5.69 -1.69
C PHE A 145 44.10 -4.35 -1.20
N ARG A 146 45.32 -4.03 -1.61
CA ARG A 146 46.04 -2.83 -1.15
C ARG A 146 46.55 -2.02 -2.34
N GLU A 147 46.40 -0.72 -2.26
CA GLU A 147 46.87 0.23 -3.24
C GLU A 147 47.27 1.53 -2.54
N VAL A 148 48.33 2.16 -2.98
CA VAL A 148 48.74 3.51 -2.50
C VAL A 148 48.44 4.49 -3.60
N ILE A 149 47.64 5.53 -3.28
CA ILE A 149 47.21 6.55 -4.24
C ILE A 149 47.66 7.92 -3.74
N SER A 150 48.06 8.79 -4.65
CA SER A 150 48.39 10.18 -4.31
C SER A 150 47.09 10.97 -3.97
N ILE A 151 47.23 11.94 -3.07
CA ILE A 151 46.07 12.79 -2.72
C ILE A 151 45.62 13.61 -3.94
N GLU A 152 46.50 13.95 -4.85
CA GLU A 152 46.12 14.69 -6.07
C GLU A 152 45.30 13.83 -7.03
N GLU A 153 45.63 12.55 -7.22
CA GLU A 153 44.81 11.61 -7.98
C GLU A 153 43.41 11.37 -7.33
N LEU A 154 43.42 11.23 -6.00
CA LEU A 154 42.16 11.11 -5.26
C LEU A 154 41.30 12.37 -5.37
N LYS A 155 41.91 13.56 -5.39
CA LYS A 155 41.24 14.83 -5.56
C LYS A 155 40.52 14.93 -6.90
N GLU A 156 41.20 14.59 -7.99
CA GLU A 156 40.62 14.62 -9.33
C GLU A 156 39.47 13.64 -9.45
N TRP A 157 39.64 12.44 -8.93
CA TRP A 157 38.58 11.42 -8.92
C TRP A 157 37.40 11.84 -8.05
N TYR A 158 37.66 12.34 -6.86
CA TYR A 158 36.63 12.79 -5.92
C TYR A 158 35.86 13.99 -6.46
N GLN A 159 36.53 14.92 -7.14
CA GLN A 159 35.87 16.07 -7.77
C GLN A 159 34.90 15.60 -8.87
N LYS A 160 35.32 14.67 -9.73
CA LYS A 160 34.41 14.10 -10.76
C LYS A 160 33.18 13.43 -10.14
N LEU A 161 33.37 12.69 -9.06
CA LEU A 161 32.24 12.05 -8.34
C LEU A 161 31.24 13.08 -7.81
N LEU A 162 31.76 14.17 -7.24
CA LEU A 162 30.93 15.25 -6.72
C LEU A 162 30.26 16.07 -7.81
N ASP A 163 30.93 16.33 -8.93
CA ASP A 163 30.36 17.08 -10.05
C ASP A 163 29.18 16.34 -10.66
N GLU A 164 29.26 15.03 -10.78
CA GLU A 164 28.12 14.22 -11.19
C GLU A 164 26.94 14.29 -10.19
N TYR A 165 27.21 14.28 -8.91
CA TYR A 165 26.16 14.43 -7.89
C TYR A 165 25.60 15.86 -7.84
N HIS A 166 26.46 16.86 -7.97
CA HIS A 166 26.09 18.27 -8.02
C HIS A 166 25.11 18.57 -9.15
N LYS A 167 25.30 17.97 -10.33
CA LYS A 167 24.37 18.06 -11.47
C LYS A 167 22.90 17.74 -11.06
N TRP A 168 22.69 16.71 -10.24
CA TRP A 168 21.38 16.34 -9.75
C TRP A 168 20.85 17.35 -8.72
N LEU A 169 21.68 17.74 -7.77
CA LEU A 169 21.29 18.67 -6.72
C LEU A 169 20.99 20.08 -7.25
N SER A 170 21.78 20.57 -8.19
CA SER A 170 21.61 21.88 -8.81
C SER A 170 20.28 21.94 -9.57
N TYR A 171 19.97 20.89 -10.34
CA TYR A 171 18.67 20.80 -10.99
C TYR A 171 17.52 20.69 -9.97
N GLN A 172 17.67 19.89 -8.93
CA GLN A 172 16.65 19.75 -7.88
C GLN A 172 16.36 21.07 -7.17
N LYS A 173 17.41 21.83 -6.84
CA LYS A 173 17.28 23.17 -6.23
C LYS A 173 16.51 24.11 -7.15
N LYS A 174 16.93 24.25 -8.40
CA LYS A 174 16.28 25.08 -9.40
C LYS A 174 14.81 24.67 -9.59
N TRP A 175 14.57 23.35 -9.67
CA TRP A 175 13.21 22.84 -9.79
C TRP A 175 12.34 23.19 -8.57
N LYS A 176 12.86 23.02 -7.35
CA LYS A 176 12.14 23.38 -6.12
C LYS A 176 11.78 24.87 -6.08
N GLU A 177 12.68 25.76 -6.53
CA GLU A 177 12.43 27.20 -6.63
C GLU A 177 11.31 27.51 -7.65
N GLU A 178 11.39 26.94 -8.84
CA GLU A 178 10.37 27.10 -9.89
C GLU A 178 9.01 26.54 -9.46
N ARG A 179 9.01 25.36 -8.86
CA ARG A 179 7.83 24.72 -8.28
C ARG A 179 7.18 25.63 -7.24
N ASN A 180 7.94 26.03 -6.22
CA ASN A 180 7.42 26.82 -5.12
C ASN A 180 6.88 28.17 -5.60
N HIS A 181 7.55 28.80 -6.55
CA HIS A 181 7.07 30.03 -7.19
C HIS A 181 5.72 29.82 -7.90
N SER A 182 5.59 28.73 -8.65
CA SER A 182 4.33 28.41 -9.35
C SER A 182 3.15 28.16 -8.41
N LEU A 183 3.45 27.71 -7.18
CA LEU A 183 2.44 27.39 -6.16
C LEU A 183 1.93 28.62 -5.37
N GLN A 184 2.67 29.73 -5.36
CA GLN A 184 2.28 30.92 -4.61
C GLN A 184 0.99 31.54 -5.11
N SER A 185 0.77 31.55 -6.42
CA SER A 185 -0.41 32.11 -7.08
C SER A 185 -1.48 31.07 -7.39
N LEU A 186 -1.25 29.79 -7.07
CA LEU A 186 -2.18 28.72 -7.41
C LEU A 186 -3.47 28.86 -6.61
N GLU A 187 -4.58 28.98 -7.30
CA GLU A 187 -5.91 29.03 -6.72
C GLU A 187 -6.63 27.68 -6.86
N PHE A 188 -7.66 27.48 -6.05
CA PHE A 188 -8.52 26.31 -6.18
C PHE A 188 -9.21 26.32 -7.55
N PRO A 189 -9.10 25.23 -8.34
CA PRO A 189 -9.44 25.28 -9.78
C PRO A 189 -10.93 25.39 -10.08
N PHE A 190 -11.79 25.23 -9.08
CA PHE A 190 -13.24 25.22 -9.24
C PHE A 190 -13.94 26.18 -8.27
N PHE A 191 -15.21 26.48 -8.51
CA PHE A 191 -16.04 27.08 -7.49
C PHE A 191 -16.22 26.10 -6.32
N TYR A 192 -15.98 26.57 -5.11
CA TYR A 192 -16.15 25.76 -3.91
C TYR A 192 -17.58 25.24 -3.76
N ARG A 193 -17.71 23.95 -3.56
CA ARG A 193 -18.98 23.33 -3.13
C ARG A 193 -19.15 23.50 -1.62
N GLU A 194 -20.38 23.31 -1.13
CA GLU A 194 -20.65 23.29 0.29
C GLU A 194 -19.78 22.24 1.01
N GLY A 195 -19.28 22.58 2.20
CA GLY A 195 -18.34 21.74 2.95
C GLY A 195 -16.91 21.67 2.39
N GLN A 196 -16.70 21.92 1.10
CA GLN A 196 -15.40 21.75 0.44
C GLN A 196 -14.34 22.74 0.97
N ARG A 197 -14.70 24.00 1.22
CA ARG A 197 -13.79 25.00 1.79
C ARG A 197 -13.30 24.59 3.18
N LYS A 198 -14.21 24.04 4.01
CA LYS A 198 -13.88 23.52 5.34
C LYS A 198 -12.87 22.38 5.22
N MET A 199 -13.07 21.45 4.29
CA MET A 199 -12.16 20.33 4.06
C MET A 199 -10.77 20.82 3.64
N VAL A 200 -10.68 21.69 2.62
CA VAL A 200 -9.43 22.28 2.14
C VAL A 200 -8.65 22.96 3.27
N SER A 201 -9.34 23.82 4.05
CA SER A 201 -8.73 24.52 5.18
C SER A 201 -8.24 23.56 6.27
N SER A 202 -9.04 22.56 6.61
CA SER A 202 -8.67 21.57 7.65
C SER A 202 -7.47 20.73 7.25
N VAL A 203 -7.37 20.28 6.00
CA VAL A 203 -6.21 19.55 5.46
C VAL A 203 -4.96 20.42 5.54
N TYR A 204 -5.05 21.68 5.05
CA TYR A 204 -3.91 22.59 5.07
C TYR A 204 -3.40 22.83 6.50
N HIS A 205 -4.30 23.07 7.45
CA HIS A 205 -3.93 23.28 8.86
C HIS A 205 -3.35 22.04 9.51
N ALA A 206 -3.89 20.85 9.22
CA ALA A 206 -3.36 19.60 9.75
C ALA A 206 -1.93 19.34 9.26
N ILE A 207 -1.64 19.58 7.99
CA ILE A 207 -0.30 19.47 7.42
C ILE A 207 0.64 20.50 8.06
N GLY A 208 0.21 21.76 8.17
CA GLY A 208 0.99 22.81 8.81
C GLY A 208 1.34 22.53 10.26
N ALA A 209 0.40 21.89 10.99
CA ALA A 209 0.57 21.51 12.39
C ALA A 209 1.30 20.18 12.59
N SER A 210 1.71 19.49 11.53
CA SER A 210 2.30 18.13 11.59
C SER A 210 1.41 17.13 12.33
N ARG A 211 0.10 17.15 12.03
CA ARG A 211 -0.93 16.33 12.67
C ARG A 211 -1.57 15.37 11.68
N GLN A 212 -2.21 14.35 12.22
CA GLN A 212 -3.06 13.45 11.48
C GLN A 212 -4.51 13.94 11.52
N ILE A 213 -5.24 13.75 10.42
CA ILE A 213 -6.65 14.15 10.33
C ILE A 213 -7.49 13.06 9.67
N PHE A 214 -8.64 12.77 10.24
CA PHE A 214 -9.65 11.87 9.72
C PHE A 214 -10.82 12.67 9.15
N ILE A 215 -11.17 12.42 7.91
CA ILE A 215 -12.19 13.17 7.18
C ILE A 215 -13.26 12.22 6.67
N GLN A 216 -14.43 12.28 7.26
CA GLN A 216 -15.61 11.69 6.68
C GLN A 216 -16.22 12.72 5.72
N ALA A 217 -16.17 12.43 4.43
CA ALA A 217 -16.63 13.31 3.38
C ALA A 217 -17.47 12.53 2.36
N PRO A 218 -18.75 12.86 2.16
CA PRO A 218 -19.62 12.12 1.26
C PRO A 218 -19.11 12.14 -0.19
N THR A 219 -19.68 11.26 -1.02
CA THR A 219 -19.41 11.26 -2.46
C THR A 219 -19.78 12.60 -3.07
N GLY A 220 -19.12 13.00 -4.16
CA GLY A 220 -19.44 14.22 -4.88
C GLY A 220 -18.93 15.53 -4.29
N VAL A 221 -18.38 15.53 -3.07
CA VAL A 221 -17.77 16.74 -2.48
C VAL A 221 -16.42 17.11 -3.12
N GLY A 222 -15.87 16.25 -3.98
CA GLY A 222 -14.57 16.46 -4.61
C GLY A 222 -13.38 16.20 -3.66
N LYS A 223 -13.42 15.10 -2.93
CA LYS A 223 -12.41 14.69 -1.94
C LYS A 223 -10.98 14.80 -2.47
N THR A 224 -10.73 14.24 -3.65
CA THR A 224 -9.39 14.17 -4.25
C THR A 224 -8.78 15.57 -4.44
N MET A 225 -9.50 16.47 -5.08
CA MET A 225 -9.02 17.85 -5.27
C MET A 225 -8.90 18.61 -3.94
N SER A 226 -9.84 18.37 -3.02
CA SER A 226 -9.87 19.02 -1.70
C SER A 226 -8.78 18.54 -0.74
N THR A 227 -8.08 17.46 -1.07
CA THR A 227 -6.91 16.97 -0.33
C THR A 227 -5.60 17.28 -1.07
N ILE A 228 -5.54 17.10 -2.39
CA ILE A 228 -4.34 17.38 -3.19
C ILE A 228 -4.01 18.88 -3.19
N PHE A 229 -4.97 19.75 -3.49
CA PHE A 229 -4.71 21.19 -3.58
C PHE A 229 -4.10 21.79 -2.30
N PRO A 230 -4.68 21.59 -1.10
CA PRO A 230 -4.07 22.12 0.12
C PRO A 230 -2.73 21.46 0.47
N ALA A 231 -2.51 20.19 0.11
CA ALA A 231 -1.23 19.53 0.32
C ALA A 231 -0.14 20.14 -0.58
N VAL A 232 -0.44 20.35 -1.86
CA VAL A 232 0.46 21.02 -2.82
C VAL A 232 0.79 22.44 -2.35
N ARG A 233 -0.20 23.20 -1.89
CA ARG A 233 0.02 24.54 -1.31
C ARG A 233 0.92 24.50 -0.08
N ALA A 234 0.70 23.54 0.82
CA ALA A 234 1.52 23.37 2.03
C ALA A 234 2.98 23.04 1.69
N VAL A 235 3.21 22.16 0.69
CA VAL A 235 4.55 21.85 0.18
C VAL A 235 5.22 23.09 -0.41
N GLY A 236 4.49 23.90 -1.21
CA GLY A 236 5.01 25.15 -1.77
C GLY A 236 5.44 26.18 -0.73
N GLU A 237 4.88 26.09 0.48
CA GLU A 237 5.22 26.94 1.63
C GLU A 237 6.25 26.30 2.58
N GLY A 238 6.86 25.19 2.18
CA GLY A 238 7.88 24.48 2.99
C GLY A 238 7.30 23.68 4.16
N LYS A 239 6.00 23.37 4.13
CA LYS A 239 5.30 22.58 5.16
C LYS A 239 5.23 21.10 4.80
N GLY A 240 6.14 20.61 3.99
CA GLY A 240 6.27 19.24 3.51
C GLY A 240 7.18 19.20 2.29
N GLU A 241 7.67 18.01 1.92
CA GLU A 241 8.53 17.84 0.75
C GLU A 241 7.85 17.02 -0.35
N THR A 242 7.45 15.80 -0.02
CA THR A 242 6.87 14.86 -0.99
C THR A 242 5.49 14.42 -0.55
N ILE A 243 4.55 14.41 -1.49
CA ILE A 243 3.19 13.90 -1.26
C ILE A 243 3.13 12.43 -1.67
N PHE A 244 2.67 11.56 -0.78
CA PHE A 244 2.28 10.20 -1.08
C PHE A 244 0.75 10.11 -1.13
N TYR A 245 0.20 9.97 -2.33
CA TYR A 245 -1.23 9.72 -2.52
C TYR A 245 -1.46 8.21 -2.60
N LEU A 246 -2.14 7.68 -1.59
CA LEU A 246 -2.26 6.25 -1.35
C LEU A 246 -3.67 5.77 -1.64
N THR A 247 -3.79 4.74 -2.48
CA THR A 247 -5.09 4.17 -2.84
C THR A 247 -4.97 2.72 -3.28
N ALA A 248 -5.93 1.89 -2.89
CA ALA A 248 -5.97 0.47 -3.27
C ALA A 248 -6.53 0.21 -4.69
N LYS A 249 -7.14 1.22 -5.36
CA LYS A 249 -7.91 1.00 -6.60
C LYS A 249 -7.33 1.75 -7.79
N THR A 250 -7.35 1.11 -8.96
CA THR A 250 -6.87 1.72 -10.21
C THR A 250 -7.67 2.97 -10.59
N ILE A 251 -9.00 2.95 -10.44
CA ILE A 251 -9.89 4.09 -10.77
C ILE A 251 -9.52 5.32 -9.93
N THR A 252 -9.30 5.16 -8.64
CA THR A 252 -8.94 6.29 -7.76
C THR A 252 -7.54 6.82 -8.06
N ARG A 253 -6.62 6.01 -8.62
CA ARG A 253 -5.33 6.48 -9.15
C ARG A 253 -5.52 7.42 -10.32
N THR A 254 -6.39 7.06 -11.27
CA THR A 254 -6.70 7.90 -12.44
C THR A 254 -7.28 9.23 -12.00
N VAL A 255 -8.23 9.23 -11.06
CA VAL A 255 -8.82 10.47 -10.52
C VAL A 255 -7.76 11.35 -9.83
N ALA A 256 -6.80 10.76 -9.12
CA ALA A 256 -5.70 11.51 -8.54
C ALA A 256 -4.77 12.11 -9.60
N GLN A 257 -4.43 11.34 -10.65
CA GLN A 257 -3.65 11.84 -11.78
C GLN A 257 -4.35 13.02 -12.45
N GLU A 258 -5.65 12.88 -12.75
CA GLU A 258 -6.46 13.97 -13.34
C GLU A 258 -6.49 15.21 -12.45
N ALA A 259 -6.58 15.06 -11.14
CA ALA A 259 -6.54 16.18 -10.22
C ALA A 259 -5.21 16.97 -10.29
N PHE A 260 -4.08 16.27 -10.39
CA PHE A 260 -2.79 16.91 -10.62
C PHE A 260 -2.72 17.59 -11.99
N GLU A 261 -3.29 16.98 -13.06
CA GLU A 261 -3.34 17.61 -14.39
C GLU A 261 -4.17 18.89 -14.39
N VAL A 262 -5.34 18.88 -13.78
CA VAL A 262 -6.18 20.09 -13.65
C VAL A 262 -5.42 21.23 -12.96
N LEU A 263 -4.65 20.94 -11.93
CA LEU A 263 -3.80 21.94 -11.28
C LEU A 263 -2.65 22.40 -12.18
N ARG A 264 -2.08 21.49 -12.98
CA ARG A 264 -1.01 21.80 -13.94
C ARG A 264 -1.50 22.72 -15.05
N GLU A 265 -2.71 22.52 -15.57
CA GLU A 265 -3.39 23.42 -16.51
C GLU A 265 -3.60 24.83 -15.93
N LYS A 266 -3.70 24.94 -14.61
CA LYS A 266 -3.77 26.24 -13.88
C LYS A 266 -2.40 26.85 -13.58
N GLY A 267 -1.31 26.30 -14.13
CA GLY A 267 0.04 26.85 -14.04
C GLY A 267 0.92 26.21 -12.96
N MET A 268 0.44 25.17 -12.28
CA MET A 268 1.25 24.43 -11.32
C MET A 268 2.42 23.70 -12.00
N LYS A 269 3.63 23.91 -11.53
CA LYS A 269 4.79 23.08 -11.86
C LYS A 269 4.95 22.01 -10.77
N TYR A 270 4.74 20.75 -11.12
CA TYR A 270 4.78 19.64 -10.16
C TYR A 270 5.09 18.31 -10.86
N LYS A 271 6.04 17.56 -10.33
CA LYS A 271 6.46 16.28 -10.87
C LYS A 271 5.74 15.15 -10.12
N VAL A 272 5.03 14.30 -10.87
CA VAL A 272 4.17 13.25 -10.29
C VAL A 272 4.46 11.91 -10.94
N VAL A 273 4.83 10.91 -10.14
CA VAL A 273 4.98 9.52 -10.58
C VAL A 273 3.84 8.66 -10.07
N THR A 274 3.36 7.76 -10.92
CA THR A 274 2.40 6.73 -10.54
C THR A 274 3.09 5.37 -10.55
N ILE A 275 3.27 4.78 -9.38
CA ILE A 275 3.85 3.44 -9.27
C ILE A 275 2.80 2.41 -9.66
N THR A 276 3.11 1.66 -10.69
CA THR A 276 2.31 0.53 -11.18
C THR A 276 2.93 -0.78 -10.72
N ALA A 277 2.10 -1.78 -10.45
CA ALA A 277 2.59 -3.11 -10.06
C ALA A 277 3.56 -3.69 -11.09
N LYS A 278 4.57 -4.41 -10.60
CA LYS A 278 5.69 -4.91 -11.39
C LYS A 278 5.23 -5.74 -12.61
N GLU A 279 4.26 -6.61 -12.40
CA GLU A 279 3.70 -7.50 -13.44
C GLU A 279 3.03 -6.72 -14.57
N LYS A 280 2.43 -5.55 -14.26
CA LYS A 280 1.79 -4.68 -15.26
C LYS A 280 2.76 -3.77 -15.99
N LEU A 281 3.93 -3.51 -15.39
CA LEU A 281 4.94 -2.61 -15.95
C LEU A 281 6.00 -3.36 -16.74
N CYS A 282 6.29 -4.61 -16.36
CA CYS A 282 7.29 -5.47 -16.97
C CYS A 282 7.04 -5.69 -18.48
N PHE A 283 8.13 -5.81 -19.25
CA PHE A 283 8.08 -6.13 -20.67
C PHE A 283 8.02 -7.63 -20.93
N MET A 284 8.43 -8.44 -19.94
CA MET A 284 8.51 -9.89 -20.04
C MET A 284 7.18 -10.53 -19.62
N ASP A 285 6.82 -11.64 -20.27
CA ASP A 285 5.62 -12.41 -19.90
C ASP A 285 5.74 -13.04 -18.51
N GLU A 286 6.97 -13.44 -18.13
CA GLU A 286 7.31 -13.90 -16.80
C GLU A 286 8.26 -12.93 -16.11
N THR A 287 8.01 -12.56 -14.88
CA THR A 287 8.83 -11.62 -14.09
C THR A 287 10.07 -12.30 -13.49
N LYS A 288 10.96 -12.80 -14.36
CA LYS A 288 12.28 -13.32 -13.96
C LYS A 288 13.30 -12.19 -14.03
N CYS A 289 13.68 -11.65 -12.87
CA CYS A 289 14.51 -10.45 -12.77
C CYS A 289 15.97 -10.80 -12.51
N ASP A 290 16.61 -11.33 -13.52
CA ASP A 290 18.03 -11.67 -13.52
C ASP A 290 18.63 -11.45 -14.93
N PRO A 291 19.97 -11.29 -15.05
CA PRO A 291 20.61 -10.93 -16.32
C PRO A 291 20.59 -12.07 -17.36
N VAL A 292 20.26 -13.30 -16.97
CA VAL A 292 20.21 -14.45 -17.89
C VAL A 292 18.88 -14.44 -18.66
N HIS A 293 17.77 -14.17 -17.95
CA HIS A 293 16.42 -14.28 -18.50
C HIS A 293 15.85 -12.92 -18.96
N CYS A 294 16.34 -11.79 -18.39
CA CYS A 294 15.79 -10.47 -18.68
C CYS A 294 16.85 -9.53 -19.31
N PRO A 295 16.67 -9.13 -20.60
CA PRO A 295 17.59 -8.20 -21.24
C PRO A 295 17.62 -6.81 -20.58
N TYR A 296 16.52 -6.39 -19.96
CA TYR A 296 16.41 -5.11 -19.25
C TYR A 296 17.07 -5.16 -17.85
N ALA A 297 17.36 -6.34 -17.32
CA ALA A 297 18.13 -6.52 -16.10
C ALA A 297 19.64 -6.46 -16.37
N ARG A 298 20.07 -6.84 -17.56
CA ARG A 298 21.48 -6.85 -17.95
C ARG A 298 22.01 -5.44 -18.13
N GLY A 299 23.03 -5.07 -17.36
CA GLY A 299 23.64 -3.75 -17.37
C GLY A 299 22.64 -2.63 -16.97
N HIS A 300 21.64 -2.96 -16.18
CA HIS A 300 20.63 -2.01 -15.74
C HIS A 300 21.24 -0.82 -15.02
N PHE A 301 22.13 -1.08 -14.06
CA PHE A 301 22.74 -0.05 -13.24
C PHE A 301 23.76 0.81 -14.01
N ASP A 302 24.23 0.37 -15.16
CA ASP A 302 25.13 1.17 -16.02
C ASP A 302 24.38 2.29 -16.76
N ARG A 303 23.05 2.22 -16.86
CA ARG A 303 22.22 3.11 -17.69
C ARG A 303 21.08 3.80 -16.96
N VAL A 304 20.65 3.27 -15.81
CA VAL A 304 19.43 3.74 -15.15
C VAL A 304 19.51 5.18 -14.69
N ASN A 305 20.69 5.64 -14.21
CA ASN A 305 20.85 7.02 -13.75
C ASN A 305 20.65 8.02 -14.89
N ASP A 306 21.24 7.77 -16.05
CA ASP A 306 21.07 8.63 -17.23
C ASP A 306 19.61 8.60 -17.73
N ALA A 307 18.97 7.43 -17.74
CA ALA A 307 17.57 7.27 -18.10
C ALA A 307 16.64 8.06 -17.16
N VAL A 308 16.87 7.98 -15.86
CA VAL A 308 16.13 8.72 -14.85
C VAL A 308 16.36 10.22 -14.96
N TYR A 309 17.62 10.65 -15.10
CA TYR A 309 17.98 12.06 -15.20
C TYR A 309 17.34 12.72 -16.44
N GLU A 310 17.44 12.07 -17.60
CA GLU A 310 16.80 12.57 -18.83
C GLU A 310 15.29 12.70 -18.64
N LEU A 311 14.63 11.65 -18.15
CA LEU A 311 13.19 11.66 -17.94
C LEU A 311 12.77 12.74 -16.94
N TRP A 312 13.48 12.81 -15.81
CA TRP A 312 13.21 13.77 -14.74
C TRP A 312 13.35 15.22 -15.18
N THR A 313 14.33 15.51 -16.04
CA THR A 313 14.58 16.89 -16.51
C THR A 313 13.67 17.31 -17.65
N THR A 314 13.11 16.39 -18.42
CA THR A 314 12.32 16.66 -19.63
C THR A 314 10.82 16.58 -19.47
N LYS A 315 10.32 15.77 -18.52
CA LYS A 315 8.88 15.58 -18.29
C LYS A 315 8.50 15.90 -16.85
N SER A 316 7.18 15.96 -16.57
CA SER A 316 6.63 16.22 -15.22
C SER A 316 5.51 15.25 -14.82
N ARG A 317 5.02 14.46 -15.77
CA ARG A 317 4.06 13.36 -15.54
C ARG A 317 4.74 12.07 -15.91
N TYR A 318 4.73 11.11 -14.98
CA TYR A 318 5.38 9.82 -15.13
C TYR A 318 4.36 8.71 -14.84
N ASP A 319 3.54 8.45 -15.83
CA ASP A 319 2.59 7.34 -15.85
C ASP A 319 3.22 6.07 -16.44
N ARG A 320 2.41 5.00 -16.54
CA ARG A 320 2.86 3.70 -17.04
C ARG A 320 3.49 3.80 -18.44
N GLU A 321 2.88 4.54 -19.34
CA GLU A 321 3.33 4.66 -20.74
C GLU A 321 4.65 5.41 -20.81
N THR A 322 4.72 6.56 -20.17
CA THR A 322 5.94 7.38 -20.10
C THR A 322 7.13 6.62 -19.52
N ILE A 323 6.89 5.83 -18.45
CA ILE A 323 7.93 4.99 -17.85
C ILE A 323 8.37 3.89 -18.80
N ARG A 324 7.44 3.21 -19.49
CA ARG A 324 7.77 2.15 -20.43
C ARG A 324 8.55 2.68 -21.64
N GLU A 325 8.12 3.77 -22.24
CA GLU A 325 8.82 4.42 -23.36
C GLU A 325 10.29 4.72 -23.03
N GLN A 326 10.53 5.34 -21.87
CA GLN A 326 11.88 5.68 -21.43
C GLN A 326 12.72 4.44 -21.11
N ALA A 327 12.12 3.46 -20.43
CA ALA A 327 12.81 2.22 -20.07
C ALA A 327 13.20 1.39 -21.31
N GLU A 328 12.35 1.37 -22.31
CA GLU A 328 12.64 0.70 -23.59
C GLU A 328 13.77 1.41 -24.35
N LYS A 329 13.74 2.75 -24.42
CA LYS A 329 14.77 3.58 -25.04
C LYS A 329 16.15 3.29 -24.43
N TRP A 330 16.22 3.19 -23.10
CA TRP A 330 17.48 3.00 -22.37
C TRP A 330 17.81 1.54 -22.06
N GLN A 331 16.94 0.58 -22.45
CA GLN A 331 17.12 -0.85 -22.16
C GLN A 331 17.33 -1.12 -20.66
N VAL A 332 16.48 -0.55 -19.81
CA VAL A 332 16.51 -0.70 -18.34
C VAL A 332 15.20 -1.28 -17.84
N CYS A 333 15.20 -1.86 -16.63
CA CYS A 333 13.98 -2.35 -16.00
C CYS A 333 13.00 -1.20 -15.71
N PRO A 334 11.79 -1.19 -16.30
CA PRO A 334 10.84 -0.09 -16.11
C PRO A 334 10.37 0.05 -14.66
N PHE A 335 10.28 -1.06 -13.92
CA PHE A 335 9.84 -1.03 -12.53
C PHE A 335 10.91 -0.42 -11.62
N GLU A 336 12.15 -0.88 -11.68
CA GLU A 336 13.24 -0.33 -10.87
C GLU A 336 13.53 1.13 -11.24
N MET A 337 13.54 1.47 -12.54
CA MET A 337 13.67 2.87 -12.99
C MET A 337 12.55 3.76 -12.42
N CYS A 338 11.31 3.27 -12.35
CA CYS A 338 10.19 4.00 -11.73
C CYS A 338 10.43 4.24 -10.24
N LEU A 339 10.98 3.24 -9.53
CA LEU A 339 11.34 3.37 -8.12
C LEU A 339 12.49 4.35 -7.90
N ASP A 340 13.51 4.36 -8.76
CA ASP A 340 14.61 5.32 -8.70
C ASP A 340 14.13 6.75 -8.96
N LEU A 341 13.28 6.93 -9.98
CA LEU A 341 12.67 8.22 -10.29
C LEU A 341 11.83 8.77 -9.12
N SER A 342 11.19 7.89 -8.34
CA SER A 342 10.34 8.30 -7.22
C SER A 342 11.06 9.15 -6.16
N LEU A 343 12.39 9.03 -6.05
CA LEU A 343 13.23 9.84 -5.14
C LEU A 343 13.34 11.33 -5.55
N TRP A 344 13.03 11.64 -6.80
CA TRP A 344 13.30 12.95 -7.39
C TRP A 344 12.02 13.74 -7.74
N VAL A 345 10.85 13.18 -7.41
CA VAL A 345 9.57 13.79 -7.74
C VAL A 345 8.91 14.45 -6.53
N ASP A 346 7.91 15.29 -6.81
CA ASP A 346 7.17 16.03 -5.78
C ASP A 346 5.99 15.24 -5.22
N ALA A 347 5.43 14.30 -6.01
CA ALA A 347 4.37 13.41 -5.55
C ALA A 347 4.50 11.98 -6.11
N VAL A 348 4.12 11.02 -5.28
CA VAL A 348 4.06 9.59 -5.61
C VAL A 348 2.62 9.12 -5.42
N ILE A 349 2.00 8.62 -6.48
CA ILE A 349 0.69 7.96 -6.42
C ILE A 349 0.95 6.45 -6.40
N CYS A 350 0.53 5.75 -5.36
CA CYS A 350 0.80 4.32 -5.22
C CYS A 350 -0.25 3.59 -4.38
N ASP A 351 -0.14 2.26 -4.33
CA ASP A 351 -0.91 1.41 -3.42
C ASP A 351 -0.42 1.55 -1.97
N TYR A 352 -1.28 1.28 -1.00
CA TYR A 352 -0.95 1.28 0.43
C TYR A 352 0.26 0.41 0.76
N ASN A 353 0.44 -0.71 0.06
CA ASN A 353 1.53 -1.65 0.28
C ASN A 353 2.91 -0.99 0.13
N TYR A 354 3.05 -0.03 -0.78
CA TYR A 354 4.33 0.67 -0.99
C TYR A 354 4.76 1.56 0.19
N VAL A 355 3.85 1.83 1.13
CA VAL A 355 4.17 2.56 2.36
C VAL A 355 4.14 1.64 3.57
N PHE A 356 3.11 0.80 3.71
CA PHE A 356 2.79 0.13 4.95
C PHE A 356 3.16 -1.34 5.03
N ASP A 357 3.37 -2.04 3.90
CA ASP A 357 3.68 -3.47 3.93
C ASP A 357 5.11 -3.73 4.43
N PRO A 358 5.32 -4.58 5.45
CA PRO A 358 6.64 -4.82 6.03
C PRO A 358 7.67 -5.39 5.04
N THR A 359 7.22 -6.02 3.95
CA THR A 359 8.09 -6.66 2.97
C THR A 359 8.23 -5.86 1.67
N VAL A 360 7.17 -5.15 1.26
CA VAL A 360 7.05 -4.49 -0.06
C VAL A 360 7.29 -2.99 0.00
N HIS A 361 7.21 -2.37 1.19
CA HIS A 361 7.34 -0.91 1.31
C HIS A 361 8.60 -0.36 0.63
N LEU A 362 8.52 0.87 0.17
CA LEU A 362 9.64 1.59 -0.44
C LEU A 362 10.75 1.86 0.58
N LYS A 363 11.70 0.93 0.70
CA LYS A 363 12.81 1.02 1.67
C LYS A 363 13.61 2.30 1.55
N ARG A 364 13.65 2.91 0.37
CA ARG A 364 14.31 4.20 0.08
C ARG A 364 13.71 5.35 0.90
N PHE A 365 12.40 5.29 1.21
CA PHE A 365 11.66 6.28 1.99
C PHE A 365 11.34 5.81 3.41
N PHE A 366 11.07 4.51 3.56
CA PHE A 366 10.48 3.94 4.77
C PHE A 366 11.34 2.83 5.39
N GLY A 367 12.58 2.67 4.93
CA GLY A 367 13.54 1.74 5.53
C GLY A 367 13.96 2.15 6.94
N GLU A 368 14.81 1.37 7.58
CA GLU A 368 15.36 1.64 8.90
C GLU A 368 16.18 2.95 8.88
N GLY A 369 15.90 3.84 9.80
CA GLY A 369 16.54 5.17 9.84
C GLY A 369 16.11 6.16 8.75
N ALA A 370 15.27 5.75 7.79
CA ALA A 370 14.73 6.64 6.78
C ALA A 370 13.47 7.36 7.27
N GLY A 371 13.24 8.55 6.73
CA GLY A 371 12.07 9.38 7.00
C GLY A 371 12.27 10.75 6.36
N GLY A 372 11.22 11.54 6.28
CA GLY A 372 11.26 12.86 5.68
C GLY A 372 9.96 13.66 5.94
N ASP A 373 9.90 14.86 5.42
CA ASP A 373 8.71 15.72 5.53
C ASP A 373 7.60 15.28 4.56
N TYR A 374 7.23 13.97 4.63
CA TYR A 374 6.23 13.37 3.75
C TYR A 374 4.81 13.70 4.21
N VAL A 375 3.94 13.97 3.25
CA VAL A 375 2.51 14.17 3.45
C VAL A 375 1.77 12.98 2.87
N PHE A 376 1.11 12.19 3.72
CA PHE A 376 0.31 11.05 3.29
C PHE A 376 -1.14 11.48 3.05
N LEU A 377 -1.64 11.27 1.84
CA LEU A 377 -3.04 11.43 1.46
C LEU A 377 -3.63 10.03 1.23
N ILE A 378 -4.41 9.54 2.18
CA ILE A 378 -4.89 8.16 2.23
C ILE A 378 -6.35 8.14 1.81
N ASP A 379 -6.57 7.82 0.53
CA ASP A 379 -7.89 7.77 -0.07
C ASP A 379 -8.58 6.44 0.22
N GLU A 380 -9.91 6.47 0.35
CA GLU A 380 -10.73 5.34 0.76
C GLU A 380 -10.15 4.62 2.00
N ALA A 381 -9.77 5.43 2.98
CA ALA A 381 -9.02 5.00 4.16
C ALA A 381 -9.73 3.89 4.98
N HIS A 382 -11.03 3.71 4.81
CA HIS A 382 -11.77 2.60 5.41
C HIS A 382 -11.22 1.23 4.99
N ASN A 383 -10.67 1.10 3.78
CA ASN A 383 -10.07 -0.14 3.29
C ASN A 383 -8.73 -0.46 3.98
N LEU A 384 -8.02 0.56 4.47
CA LEU A 384 -6.71 0.37 5.09
C LEU A 384 -6.78 -0.46 6.38
N ALA A 385 -7.92 -0.48 7.08
CA ALA A 385 -8.08 -1.28 8.28
C ALA A 385 -8.00 -2.80 8.01
N GLU A 386 -8.70 -3.28 6.99
CA GLU A 386 -8.62 -4.70 6.59
C GLU A 386 -7.31 -5.00 5.87
N ARG A 387 -6.87 -4.14 4.95
CA ARG A 387 -5.57 -4.28 4.30
C ARG A 387 -4.41 -4.30 5.29
N GLY A 388 -4.48 -3.48 6.34
CA GLY A 388 -3.50 -3.51 7.43
C GLY A 388 -3.48 -4.86 8.15
N ARG A 389 -4.64 -5.40 8.50
CA ARG A 389 -4.72 -6.76 9.08
C ARG A 389 -4.09 -7.81 8.18
N GLU A 390 -4.37 -7.78 6.87
CA GLU A 390 -3.78 -8.70 5.90
C GLU A 390 -2.26 -8.56 5.80
N MET A 391 -1.73 -7.32 5.67
CA MET A 391 -0.30 -7.04 5.55
C MET A 391 0.52 -7.53 6.75
N TYR A 392 -0.09 -7.44 7.95
CA TYR A 392 0.57 -7.80 9.19
C TYR A 392 0.13 -9.16 9.75
N SER A 393 -0.52 -9.99 8.94
CA SER A 393 -0.85 -11.38 9.27
C SER A 393 -0.07 -12.34 8.40
N ALA A 394 0.18 -13.54 8.94
CA ALA A 394 0.86 -14.60 8.19
C ALA A 394 0.33 -15.98 8.57
N SER A 395 0.47 -16.94 7.67
CA SER A 395 0.06 -18.31 7.93
C SER A 395 1.02 -19.32 7.33
N ILE A 396 1.09 -20.49 7.95
CA ILE A 396 1.77 -21.67 7.43
C ILE A 396 0.76 -22.78 7.27
N CYS A 397 0.68 -23.32 6.05
CA CYS A 397 -0.18 -24.45 5.70
C CYS A 397 0.59 -25.77 5.88
N ARG A 398 -0.02 -26.71 6.60
CA ARG A 398 0.57 -28.04 6.84
C ARG A 398 0.72 -28.83 5.54
N GLU A 399 -0.28 -28.82 4.69
CA GLU A 399 -0.31 -29.56 3.43
C GLU A 399 0.79 -29.07 2.47
N ASP A 400 1.10 -27.78 2.46
CA ASP A 400 2.22 -27.21 1.70
C ASP A 400 3.56 -27.72 2.25
N ALA A 401 3.74 -27.72 3.57
CA ALA A 401 4.94 -28.28 4.20
C ALA A 401 5.15 -29.76 3.82
N VAL A 402 4.08 -30.56 3.76
CA VAL A 402 4.12 -31.95 3.36
C VAL A 402 4.49 -32.13 1.89
N ARG A 403 3.94 -31.27 0.99
CA ARG A 403 4.28 -31.29 -0.45
C ARG A 403 5.73 -30.96 -0.67
N VAL A 404 6.20 -29.86 -0.11
CA VAL A 404 7.59 -29.41 -0.23
C VAL A 404 8.56 -30.45 0.37
N ARG A 405 8.20 -31.06 1.50
CA ARG A 405 8.97 -32.15 2.09
C ARG A 405 9.18 -33.30 1.11
N LYS A 406 8.17 -33.70 0.34
CA LYS A 406 8.30 -34.79 -0.67
C LYS A 406 9.29 -34.41 -1.76
N VAL A 407 9.22 -33.18 -2.28
CA VAL A 407 10.14 -32.66 -3.31
C VAL A 407 11.59 -32.65 -2.82
N MET A 408 11.80 -32.23 -1.55
CA MET A 408 13.14 -32.06 -0.97
C MET A 408 13.78 -33.37 -0.47
N LYS A 409 13.10 -34.54 -0.57
CA LYS A 409 13.54 -35.79 0.01
C LYS A 409 14.97 -36.20 -0.42
N GLU A 410 15.27 -36.11 -1.70
CA GLU A 410 16.57 -36.51 -2.25
C GLU A 410 17.54 -35.36 -2.43
N ARG A 411 17.01 -34.12 -2.55
CA ARG A 411 17.78 -32.91 -2.84
C ARG A 411 18.39 -32.28 -1.59
N ALA A 412 17.66 -32.28 -0.46
CA ALA A 412 18.06 -31.62 0.78
C ALA A 412 17.69 -32.45 2.02
N PRO A 413 18.48 -33.47 2.39
CA PRO A 413 18.14 -34.38 3.51
C PRO A 413 17.99 -33.71 4.88
N ARG A 414 18.66 -32.58 5.12
CA ARG A 414 18.52 -31.80 6.37
C ARG A 414 17.18 -31.07 6.38
N LEU A 415 16.85 -30.37 5.31
CA LEU A 415 15.57 -29.68 5.13
C LEU A 415 14.38 -30.66 5.19
N TYR A 416 14.49 -31.84 4.54
CA TYR A 416 13.50 -32.92 4.62
C TYR A 416 13.19 -33.32 6.07
N ARG A 417 14.23 -33.46 6.92
CA ARG A 417 14.06 -33.81 8.34
C ARG A 417 13.42 -32.68 9.14
N SER A 418 13.82 -31.45 8.89
CA SER A 418 13.27 -30.26 9.56
C SER A 418 11.80 -30.05 9.19
N LEU A 419 11.43 -30.20 7.92
CA LEU A 419 10.04 -30.19 7.45
C LEU A 419 9.21 -31.33 8.06
N GLY A 420 9.83 -32.52 8.26
CA GLY A 420 9.18 -33.64 8.96
C GLY A 420 8.85 -33.33 10.42
N LYS A 421 9.71 -32.56 11.10
CA LYS A 421 9.44 -32.10 12.47
C LYS A 421 8.32 -31.06 12.50
N LEU A 422 8.33 -30.16 11.54
CA LEU A 422 7.27 -29.15 11.40
C LEU A 422 5.92 -29.81 11.12
N ASP A 423 5.84 -30.75 10.18
CA ASP A 423 4.61 -31.52 9.88
C ASP A 423 4.08 -32.23 11.13
N LYS A 424 4.97 -32.85 11.91
CA LYS A 424 4.57 -33.53 13.16
C LYS A 424 3.94 -32.57 14.16
N GLN A 425 4.57 -31.40 14.39
CA GLN A 425 4.06 -30.39 15.32
C GLN A 425 2.72 -29.81 14.84
N LEU A 426 2.59 -29.49 13.53
CA LEU A 426 1.32 -29.02 12.97
C LEU A 426 0.22 -30.09 13.07
N LYS A 427 0.56 -31.37 12.87
CA LYS A 427 -0.38 -32.48 13.05
C LYS A 427 -0.84 -32.64 14.47
N GLU A 428 0.04 -32.45 15.46
CA GLU A 428 -0.33 -32.47 16.88
C GLU A 428 -1.33 -31.36 17.19
N LEU A 429 -1.11 -30.13 16.71
CA LEU A 429 -2.06 -29.03 16.85
C LEU A 429 -3.40 -29.31 16.14
N GLN A 430 -3.37 -29.97 14.98
CA GLN A 430 -4.56 -30.33 14.23
C GLN A 430 -5.47 -31.31 14.98
N VAL A 431 -4.90 -32.24 15.73
CA VAL A 431 -5.66 -33.23 16.52
C VAL A 431 -6.50 -32.55 17.61
N ASP A 432 -5.95 -31.49 18.23
CA ASP A 432 -6.62 -30.74 19.30
C ASP A 432 -7.54 -29.62 18.75
N CYS A 433 -7.48 -29.38 17.45
CA CYS A 433 -8.18 -28.28 16.79
C CYS A 433 -9.58 -28.73 16.31
N GLY A 434 -10.63 -28.10 16.84
CA GLY A 434 -11.96 -28.18 16.24
C GLY A 434 -12.05 -27.37 14.95
N ASN A 435 -12.95 -26.38 14.87
CA ASN A 435 -12.94 -25.44 13.76
C ASN A 435 -11.70 -24.54 13.83
N TYR A 436 -11.41 -23.99 15.01
CA TYR A 436 -10.19 -23.25 15.31
C TYR A 436 -9.78 -23.42 16.77
N LEU A 437 -8.50 -23.14 17.06
CA LEU A 437 -7.90 -23.21 18.39
C LEU A 437 -7.01 -21.99 18.62
N VAL A 438 -7.37 -21.13 19.56
CA VAL A 438 -6.52 -19.99 19.97
C VAL A 438 -5.38 -20.52 20.83
N LEU A 439 -4.17 -20.07 20.53
CA LEU A 439 -2.94 -20.48 21.19
C LEU A 439 -2.37 -19.33 22.05
N PRO A 440 -1.70 -19.61 23.15
CA PRO A 440 -1.08 -18.57 23.99
C PRO A 440 0.13 -17.90 23.32
N GLY A 441 0.57 -18.38 22.17
CA GLY A 441 1.68 -17.89 21.37
C GLY A 441 2.21 -18.96 20.43
N THR A 442 3.33 -18.69 19.78
CA THR A 442 3.93 -19.61 18.80
C THR A 442 4.61 -20.84 19.43
N GLY A 443 4.88 -20.81 20.73
CA GLY A 443 5.51 -21.94 21.44
C GLY A 443 6.84 -22.39 20.82
N SER A 444 7.09 -23.71 20.88
CA SER A 444 8.31 -24.31 20.32
C SER A 444 8.34 -24.45 18.80
N ILE A 445 7.18 -24.24 18.15
CA ILE A 445 7.06 -24.41 16.70
C ILE A 445 7.87 -23.35 15.94
N ILE A 446 8.00 -22.14 16.52
CA ILE A 446 8.78 -21.04 15.92
C ILE A 446 10.25 -21.44 15.71
N MET A 447 10.84 -22.16 16.67
CA MET A 447 12.22 -22.64 16.56
C MET A 447 12.38 -23.69 15.45
N THR A 448 11.32 -24.45 15.18
CA THR A 448 11.33 -25.43 14.08
C THR A 448 11.22 -24.71 12.75
N ILE A 449 10.39 -23.66 12.66
CA ILE A 449 10.22 -22.83 11.46
C ILE A 449 11.52 -22.07 11.14
N LEU A 450 12.19 -21.48 12.15
CA LEU A 450 13.53 -20.87 12.01
C LEU A 450 14.56 -21.86 11.46
N LYS A 451 14.53 -23.09 11.97
CA LYS A 451 15.42 -24.13 11.46
C LYS A 451 15.10 -24.52 10.01
N VAL A 452 13.83 -24.60 9.66
CA VAL A 452 13.41 -24.86 8.26
C VAL A 452 13.91 -23.75 7.35
N GLN A 453 13.77 -22.47 7.74
CA GLN A 453 14.32 -21.35 6.98
C GLN A 453 15.84 -21.48 6.79
N GLY A 454 16.60 -21.67 7.88
CA GLY A 454 18.05 -21.80 7.77
C GLY A 454 18.53 -22.94 6.89
N GLU A 455 17.80 -24.08 6.88
CA GLU A 455 18.11 -25.21 5.99
C GLU A 455 17.71 -24.90 4.52
N PHE A 456 16.66 -24.07 4.29
CA PHE A 456 16.34 -23.56 2.97
C PHE A 456 17.43 -22.62 2.46
N ASP A 457 17.87 -21.66 3.28
CA ASP A 457 18.91 -20.70 2.91
C ASP A 457 20.22 -21.42 2.57
N ALA A 458 20.62 -22.41 3.38
CA ALA A 458 21.80 -23.23 3.11
C ALA A 458 21.67 -24.06 1.81
N PHE A 459 20.46 -24.56 1.50
CA PHE A 459 20.21 -25.29 0.26
C PHE A 459 20.33 -24.35 -0.95
N LEU A 460 19.72 -23.19 -0.91
CA LEU A 460 19.75 -22.18 -1.98
C LEU A 460 21.15 -21.66 -2.23
N GLU A 461 21.94 -21.48 -1.19
CA GLU A 461 23.33 -21.06 -1.30
C GLU A 461 24.22 -22.10 -1.96
N ALA A 462 24.01 -23.37 -1.61
CA ALA A 462 24.76 -24.49 -2.21
C ALA A 462 24.37 -24.79 -3.67
N HIS A 463 23.18 -24.33 -4.12
CA HIS A 463 22.61 -24.66 -5.43
C HIS A 463 22.14 -23.39 -6.15
N LYS A 464 23.04 -22.44 -6.37
CA LYS A 464 22.75 -21.09 -6.94
C LYS A 464 22.10 -21.11 -8.33
N ASP A 465 22.33 -22.18 -9.10
CA ASP A 465 21.82 -22.32 -10.46
C ASP A 465 20.54 -23.18 -10.53
N VAL A 466 20.03 -23.67 -9.40
CA VAL A 466 18.82 -24.50 -9.39
C VAL A 466 17.58 -23.62 -9.31
N GLU A 467 16.75 -23.70 -10.34
CA GLU A 467 15.41 -23.10 -10.31
C GLU A 467 14.51 -23.93 -9.38
N LEU A 468 13.92 -23.25 -8.38
CA LEU A 468 12.94 -23.88 -7.49
C LEU A 468 11.59 -24.00 -8.21
N GLU A 469 10.91 -25.12 -8.02
CA GLU A 469 9.51 -25.22 -8.39
C GLU A 469 8.69 -24.15 -7.67
N ASP A 470 7.66 -23.63 -8.33
CA ASP A 470 6.85 -22.52 -7.82
C ASP A 470 6.25 -22.79 -6.44
N GLU A 471 5.83 -24.04 -6.19
CA GLU A 471 5.30 -24.44 -4.87
C GLU A 471 6.36 -24.37 -3.77
N VAL A 472 7.60 -24.75 -4.06
CA VAL A 472 8.72 -24.71 -3.11
C VAL A 472 9.11 -23.26 -2.84
N ARG A 473 9.18 -22.45 -3.89
CA ARG A 473 9.48 -21.02 -3.82
C ARG A 473 8.42 -20.27 -3.00
N LYS A 474 7.14 -20.54 -3.26
CA LYS A 474 6.03 -19.96 -2.52
C LYS A 474 6.13 -20.29 -1.03
N PHE A 475 6.28 -21.56 -0.70
CA PHE A 475 6.37 -22.00 0.69
C PHE A 475 7.60 -21.41 1.42
N TYR A 476 8.73 -21.25 0.74
CA TYR A 476 9.89 -20.56 1.30
C TYR A 476 9.57 -19.09 1.65
N PHE A 477 8.85 -18.37 0.77
CA PHE A 477 8.40 -17.01 1.08
C PHE A 477 7.35 -16.96 2.18
N ASP A 478 6.45 -17.95 2.26
CA ASP A 478 5.47 -18.05 3.34
C ASP A 478 6.16 -18.23 4.70
N ILE A 479 7.19 -19.07 4.77
CA ILE A 479 8.05 -19.25 5.95
C ILE A 479 8.72 -17.93 6.37
N ARG A 480 9.33 -17.23 5.41
CA ARG A 480 9.98 -15.95 5.67
C ARG A 480 9.00 -14.90 6.16
N ASN A 481 7.86 -14.78 5.49
CA ASN A 481 6.81 -13.85 5.90
C ASN A 481 6.30 -14.18 7.30
N PHE A 482 6.07 -15.45 7.59
CA PHE A 482 5.63 -15.89 8.92
C PHE A 482 6.61 -15.47 10.02
N LEU A 483 7.90 -15.63 9.77
CA LEU A 483 8.95 -15.25 10.73
C LEU A 483 9.07 -13.73 10.87
N ASN A 484 8.96 -12.98 9.77
CA ASN A 484 8.93 -11.52 9.82
C ASN A 484 7.73 -10.99 10.63
N ILE A 485 6.56 -11.59 10.46
CA ILE A 485 5.38 -11.21 11.25
C ILE A 485 5.49 -11.68 12.70
N ALA A 486 6.13 -12.83 12.96
CA ALA A 486 6.34 -13.32 14.32
C ALA A 486 7.19 -12.36 15.18
N GLU A 487 8.08 -11.57 14.56
CA GLU A 487 8.85 -10.52 15.25
C GLU A 487 7.99 -9.31 15.66
N LEU A 488 6.82 -9.11 15.03
CA LEU A 488 5.91 -7.99 15.28
C LEU A 488 4.82 -8.32 16.30
N ILE A 489 4.74 -9.56 16.81
CA ILE A 489 3.69 -9.99 17.72
C ILE A 489 3.73 -9.17 19.02
N ASP A 490 2.61 -8.51 19.29
CA ASP A 490 2.32 -7.80 20.52
C ASP A 490 0.89 -8.15 21.02
N GLU A 491 0.34 -7.38 21.94
CA GLU A 491 -1.01 -7.52 22.46
C GLU A 491 -2.13 -7.35 21.41
N ASN A 492 -1.81 -6.85 20.21
CA ASN A 492 -2.76 -6.69 19.11
C ASN A 492 -2.84 -7.90 18.18
N TYR A 493 -2.16 -9.00 18.54
CA TYR A 493 -2.14 -10.23 17.76
C TYR A 493 -2.84 -11.38 18.47
N VAL A 494 -3.41 -12.28 17.67
CA VAL A 494 -3.90 -13.59 18.13
C VAL A 494 -3.22 -14.68 17.30
N VAL A 495 -2.56 -15.61 17.99
CA VAL A 495 -2.01 -16.82 17.37
C VAL A 495 -3.07 -17.90 17.43
N TYR A 496 -3.43 -18.50 16.31
CA TYR A 496 -4.42 -19.57 16.30
C TYR A 496 -4.15 -20.59 15.19
N ALA A 497 -4.71 -21.77 15.35
CA ALA A 497 -4.76 -22.81 14.34
C ALA A 497 -6.18 -23.04 13.87
N GLU A 498 -6.37 -23.43 12.62
CA GLU A 498 -7.70 -23.72 12.07
C GLU A 498 -7.67 -24.85 11.05
N ASN A 499 -8.79 -25.59 10.99
CA ASN A 499 -9.18 -26.39 9.84
C ASN A 499 -9.99 -25.49 8.91
N GLY A 500 -9.39 -25.11 7.76
CA GLY A 500 -10.07 -24.24 6.80
C GLY A 500 -11.24 -24.95 6.10
N GLU A 501 -12.17 -24.18 5.56
CA GLU A 501 -13.29 -24.72 4.75
C GLU A 501 -12.81 -25.45 3.49
N ASP A 502 -11.61 -25.12 3.02
CA ASP A 502 -10.90 -25.80 1.92
C ASP A 502 -10.23 -27.12 2.34
N GLY A 503 -10.39 -27.56 3.58
CA GLY A 503 -9.83 -28.77 4.15
C GLY A 503 -8.34 -28.70 4.47
N LEU A 504 -7.72 -27.51 4.41
CA LEU A 504 -6.33 -27.30 4.73
C LEU A 504 -6.15 -26.85 6.18
N PHE A 505 -5.11 -27.37 6.84
CA PHE A 505 -4.77 -26.97 8.21
C PHE A 505 -3.75 -25.84 8.20
N ARG A 506 -4.05 -24.77 8.93
CA ARG A 506 -3.19 -23.57 9.02
C ARG A 506 -2.89 -23.17 10.45
N LEU A 507 -1.65 -22.80 10.68
CA LEU A 507 -1.23 -22.01 11.85
C LEU A 507 -1.13 -20.56 11.40
N LYS A 508 -1.83 -19.65 12.09
CA LYS A 508 -1.91 -18.24 11.72
C LYS A 508 -1.42 -17.31 12.83
N LEU A 509 -0.76 -16.24 12.40
CA LEU A 509 -0.47 -15.06 13.20
C LEU A 509 -1.42 -13.97 12.70
N PHE A 510 -2.44 -13.66 13.46
CA PHE A 510 -3.50 -12.75 13.05
C PHE A 510 -3.36 -11.40 13.73
N CYS A 511 -3.09 -10.37 12.95
CA CYS A 511 -3.09 -8.99 13.42
C CYS A 511 -4.53 -8.50 13.57
N VAL A 512 -5.01 -8.40 14.79
CA VAL A 512 -6.38 -7.93 15.09
C VAL A 512 -6.49 -6.42 14.95
N ASN A 513 -5.47 -5.69 15.43
CA ASN A 513 -5.43 -4.24 15.33
C ASN A 513 -4.10 -3.76 14.70
N PRO A 514 -4.12 -3.29 13.45
CA PRO A 514 -2.90 -2.91 12.74
C PRO A 514 -2.37 -1.51 13.10
N ALA A 515 -3.03 -0.76 13.98
CA ALA A 515 -2.71 0.65 14.24
C ALA A 515 -1.28 0.89 14.72
N VAL A 516 -0.71 -0.01 15.52
CA VAL A 516 0.68 0.11 16.00
C VAL A 516 1.65 -0.01 14.83
N ASN A 517 1.46 -1.03 14.00
CA ASN A 517 2.30 -1.30 12.84
C ASN A 517 2.20 -0.17 11.79
N LEU A 518 0.98 0.26 11.45
CA LEU A 518 0.76 1.42 10.56
C LEU A 518 1.41 2.69 11.13
N GLY A 519 1.32 2.87 12.45
CA GLY A 519 1.89 4.00 13.16
C GLY A 519 3.40 4.13 13.00
N GLU A 520 4.13 3.01 12.88
CA GLU A 520 5.59 3.04 12.67
C GLU A 520 5.96 3.68 11.32
N TYR A 521 5.16 3.45 10.29
CA TYR A 521 5.36 4.09 8.99
C TYR A 521 4.84 5.53 8.95
N LEU A 522 3.72 5.81 9.59
CA LEU A 522 3.17 7.16 9.68
C LEU A 522 4.12 8.13 10.42
N LYS A 523 4.87 7.66 11.41
CA LYS A 523 5.91 8.44 12.11
C LYS A 523 7.08 8.86 11.22
N LYS A 524 7.29 8.18 10.10
CA LYS A 524 8.35 8.50 9.12
C LYS A 524 7.99 9.68 8.23
N GLY A 525 6.75 10.14 8.28
CA GLY A 525 6.27 11.34 7.60
C GLY A 525 5.83 12.43 8.56
N ARG A 526 5.48 13.56 7.99
CA ARG A 526 5.05 14.77 8.71
C ARG A 526 3.60 14.74 9.12
N SER A 527 2.72 14.35 8.20
CA SER A 527 1.27 14.43 8.37
C SER A 527 0.56 13.35 7.57
N ALA A 528 -0.59 12.89 8.06
CA ALA A 528 -1.45 11.95 7.33
C ALA A 528 -2.90 12.45 7.30
N VAL A 529 -3.50 12.41 6.12
CA VAL A 529 -4.89 12.76 5.85
C VAL A 529 -5.64 11.50 5.45
N PHE A 530 -6.45 10.97 6.36
CA PHE A 530 -7.31 9.83 6.11
C PHE A 530 -8.69 10.31 5.66
N PHE A 531 -9.12 9.96 4.48
CA PHE A 531 -10.42 10.41 3.98
C PHE A 531 -11.19 9.32 3.25
N SER A 532 -12.49 9.31 3.47
CA SER A 532 -13.44 8.42 2.80
C SER A 532 -14.87 8.92 2.99
N ALA A 533 -15.79 8.40 2.16
CA ALA A 533 -17.22 8.62 2.33
C ALA A 533 -17.82 7.84 3.51
N THR A 534 -17.15 6.80 3.97
CA THR A 534 -17.70 5.81 4.91
C THR A 534 -16.82 5.59 6.15
N LEU A 535 -16.11 6.63 6.62
CA LEU A 535 -15.37 6.59 7.90
C LEU A 535 -16.32 6.73 9.11
N LEU A 536 -17.29 5.85 9.21
CA LEU A 536 -18.30 5.84 10.29
C LEU A 536 -18.36 4.48 11.00
N PRO A 537 -18.33 4.46 12.35
CA PRO A 537 -18.03 5.60 13.21
C PRO A 537 -16.54 5.98 13.15
N MET A 538 -16.23 7.25 13.19
CA MET A 538 -14.85 7.75 13.07
C MET A 538 -13.93 7.23 14.19
N SER A 539 -14.46 7.02 15.39
CA SER A 539 -13.72 6.47 16.53
C SER A 539 -13.17 5.07 16.26
N TYR A 540 -13.95 4.22 15.57
CA TYR A 540 -13.53 2.89 15.15
C TYR A 540 -12.31 2.95 14.22
N TYR A 541 -12.38 3.77 13.18
CA TYR A 541 -11.27 3.90 12.23
C TYR A 541 -10.03 4.56 12.84
N ARG A 542 -10.19 5.57 13.69
CA ARG A 542 -9.06 6.16 14.42
C ARG A 542 -8.33 5.11 15.26
N LYS A 543 -9.06 4.24 15.94
CA LYS A 543 -8.49 3.18 16.77
C LYS A 543 -7.74 2.12 15.96
N LEU A 544 -8.16 1.86 14.72
CA LEU A 544 -7.54 0.86 13.85
C LEU A 544 -6.41 1.40 12.96
N LEU A 545 -6.35 2.72 12.72
CA LEU A 545 -5.44 3.28 11.72
C LEU A 545 -4.31 4.11 12.32
N SER A 546 -4.50 4.73 13.48
CA SER A 546 -3.47 5.58 14.08
C SER A 546 -3.21 5.33 15.56
N ASN A 547 -4.22 4.91 16.29
CA ASN A 547 -4.21 4.73 17.75
C ASN A 547 -3.70 5.97 18.52
N ARG A 548 -3.92 7.19 17.98
CA ARG A 548 -3.54 8.46 18.62
C ARG A 548 -4.79 9.20 19.09
N GLN A 549 -4.76 9.71 20.33
CA GLN A 549 -5.90 10.43 20.91
C GLN A 549 -6.03 11.87 20.40
N ASP A 550 -4.91 12.47 19.98
CA ASP A 550 -4.81 13.87 19.58
C ASP A 550 -5.03 14.10 18.06
N ASP A 551 -5.45 13.08 17.32
CA ASP A 551 -5.77 13.18 15.90
C ASP A 551 -7.04 14.01 15.68
N TYR A 552 -7.02 14.86 14.65
CA TYR A 552 -8.18 15.62 14.26
C TYR A 552 -9.23 14.75 13.57
N GLY A 553 -10.48 15.11 13.74
CA GLY A 553 -11.59 14.47 13.04
C GLY A 553 -12.57 15.52 12.55
N ILE A 554 -12.95 15.47 11.28
CA ILE A 554 -13.97 16.34 10.73
C ILE A 554 -15.02 15.55 9.95
N TYR A 555 -16.22 16.09 10.01
CA TYR A 555 -17.33 15.70 9.19
C TYR A 555 -17.58 16.80 8.17
N VAL A 556 -17.66 16.42 6.90
CA VAL A 556 -17.94 17.33 5.78
C VAL A 556 -19.36 17.13 5.32
N GLU A 557 -20.12 18.20 5.20
CA GLU A 557 -21.51 18.16 4.77
C GLU A 557 -21.64 17.78 3.30
N SER A 558 -22.75 17.10 2.96
CA SER A 558 -23.04 16.72 1.59
C SER A 558 -23.39 17.97 0.75
N PRO A 559 -22.81 18.13 -0.45
CA PRO A 559 -23.15 19.24 -1.34
C PRO A 559 -24.48 19.03 -2.04
N PHE A 560 -25.17 17.93 -1.79
CA PHE A 560 -26.40 17.56 -2.47
C PHE A 560 -27.64 17.85 -1.62
N SER A 561 -28.66 18.38 -2.26
CA SER A 561 -29.94 18.65 -1.60
C SER A 561 -30.59 17.36 -1.11
N GLN A 562 -31.07 17.37 0.13
CA GLN A 562 -31.86 16.27 0.66
C GLN A 562 -33.16 16.04 -0.13
N LYS A 563 -33.66 17.06 -0.82
CA LYS A 563 -34.87 16.96 -1.65
C LYS A 563 -34.65 16.09 -2.89
N ASN A 564 -33.40 15.87 -3.31
CA ASN A 564 -33.06 15.09 -4.49
C ASN A 564 -33.10 13.58 -4.23
N ARG A 565 -33.32 13.16 -2.98
CA ARG A 565 -33.36 11.74 -2.62
C ARG A 565 -34.55 11.42 -1.71
N CYS A 566 -35.01 10.18 -1.84
CA CYS A 566 -35.96 9.58 -0.91
C CYS A 566 -35.32 8.38 -0.22
N ILE A 567 -35.12 8.44 1.11
CA ILE A 567 -34.58 7.32 1.88
C ILE A 567 -35.69 6.71 2.70
N LEU A 568 -36.04 5.46 2.38
CA LEU A 568 -37.07 4.71 3.05
C LEU A 568 -36.50 3.50 3.81
N ASN A 569 -36.95 3.30 5.03
CA ASN A 569 -36.54 2.22 5.90
C ASN A 569 -37.74 1.31 6.19
N ALA A 570 -37.74 0.10 5.61
CA ALA A 570 -38.79 -0.87 5.76
C ALA A 570 -38.80 -1.47 7.19
N GLY A 571 -39.95 -1.42 7.84
CA GLY A 571 -40.11 -1.85 9.23
C GLY A 571 -40.71 -3.23 9.42
N ASP A 572 -41.14 -3.86 8.35
CA ASP A 572 -41.94 -5.11 8.33
C ASP A 572 -41.27 -6.26 7.56
N VAL A 573 -39.96 -6.10 7.26
CA VAL A 573 -39.14 -7.10 6.57
C VAL A 573 -37.83 -7.33 7.29
N SER A 574 -37.29 -8.55 7.22
CA SER A 574 -36.05 -8.93 7.91
C SER A 574 -35.21 -9.87 7.07
N SER A 575 -33.90 -9.68 7.10
CA SER A 575 -32.89 -10.58 6.47
C SER A 575 -32.26 -11.55 7.47
N LEU A 576 -32.75 -11.59 8.71
CA LEU A 576 -32.28 -12.51 9.74
C LEU A 576 -32.39 -13.97 9.29
N TYR A 577 -31.34 -14.75 9.56
CA TYR A 577 -31.32 -16.18 9.16
C TYR A 577 -32.50 -16.98 9.69
N SER A 578 -32.95 -16.73 10.91
CA SER A 578 -34.07 -17.37 11.53
C SER A 578 -35.45 -17.04 10.92
N ARG A 579 -35.52 -16.00 10.11
CA ARG A 579 -36.73 -15.55 9.41
C ARG A 579 -36.73 -15.84 7.93
N ARG A 580 -35.64 -16.38 7.39
CA ARG A 580 -35.51 -16.70 5.96
C ARG A 580 -36.49 -17.77 5.55
N GLY A 581 -37.18 -17.51 4.46
CA GLY A 581 -38.17 -18.41 3.88
C GLY A 581 -39.01 -17.66 2.86
N TYR A 582 -39.89 -18.39 2.18
CA TYR A 582 -40.71 -17.87 1.09
C TYR A 582 -41.44 -16.57 1.45
N GLU A 583 -42.09 -16.50 2.64
CA GLU A 583 -42.84 -15.30 3.05
C GLU A 583 -41.97 -14.04 3.13
N GLU A 584 -40.76 -14.13 3.65
CA GLU A 584 -39.84 -12.98 3.70
C GLU A 584 -39.24 -12.69 2.31
N TYR A 585 -38.96 -13.71 1.52
CA TYR A 585 -38.46 -13.53 0.15
C TYR A 585 -39.54 -12.88 -0.73
N HIS A 586 -40.80 -13.27 -0.58
CA HIS A 586 -41.94 -12.66 -1.25
C HIS A 586 -42.10 -11.17 -0.87
N LYS A 587 -42.02 -10.83 0.42
CA LYS A 587 -42.06 -9.43 0.85
C LYS A 587 -40.91 -8.59 0.26
N ILE A 588 -39.72 -9.13 0.23
CA ILE A 588 -38.56 -8.45 -0.37
C ILE A 588 -38.80 -8.24 -1.86
N ALA A 589 -39.22 -9.28 -2.59
CA ALA A 589 -39.53 -9.20 -4.01
C ALA A 589 -40.66 -8.18 -4.30
N GLU A 590 -41.72 -8.16 -3.45
CA GLU A 590 -42.79 -7.20 -3.54
C GLU A 590 -42.33 -5.74 -3.32
N TYR A 591 -41.45 -5.50 -2.35
CA TYR A 591 -40.83 -4.18 -2.14
C TYR A 591 -40.01 -3.73 -3.37
N ILE A 592 -39.26 -4.64 -3.98
CA ILE A 592 -38.50 -4.37 -5.20
C ILE A 592 -39.46 -3.98 -6.32
N ALA A 593 -40.48 -4.79 -6.58
CA ALA A 593 -41.49 -4.57 -7.63
C ALA A 593 -42.21 -3.23 -7.45
N ARG A 594 -42.75 -3.00 -6.25
CA ARG A 594 -43.48 -1.75 -5.93
C ARG A 594 -42.62 -0.53 -6.06
N THR A 595 -41.29 -0.63 -5.79
CA THR A 595 -40.35 0.48 -5.97
C THR A 595 -40.10 0.76 -7.44
N VAL A 596 -39.80 -0.26 -8.24
CA VAL A 596 -39.49 -0.14 -9.65
C VAL A 596 -40.72 0.32 -10.48
N TRP A 597 -41.94 -0.08 -10.09
CA TRP A 597 -43.18 0.28 -10.79
C TRP A 597 -43.57 1.76 -10.62
N GLN A 598 -43.01 2.47 -9.58
CA GLN A 598 -43.34 3.88 -9.37
C GLN A 598 -42.63 4.84 -10.34
N HIS A 599 -41.47 4.46 -10.86
CA HIS A 599 -40.74 5.31 -11.80
C HIS A 599 -39.84 4.49 -12.72
N LYS A 600 -39.91 4.75 -14.02
CA LYS A 600 -39.05 4.07 -15.02
C LYS A 600 -37.60 4.53 -14.86
N GLY A 601 -36.66 3.59 -14.91
CA GLY A 601 -35.23 3.83 -14.83
C GLY A 601 -34.45 2.61 -14.33
N ASN A 602 -33.21 2.81 -13.97
CA ASN A 602 -32.30 1.73 -13.59
C ASN A 602 -32.15 1.64 -12.07
N TYR A 603 -32.28 0.45 -11.56
CA TYR A 603 -32.20 0.12 -10.13
C TYR A 603 -31.13 -0.95 -9.86
N MET A 604 -30.45 -0.85 -8.75
CA MET A 604 -29.60 -1.91 -8.21
C MET A 604 -30.19 -2.44 -6.90
N VAL A 605 -30.26 -3.74 -6.78
CA VAL A 605 -30.69 -4.44 -5.55
C VAL A 605 -29.48 -5.18 -4.98
N PHE A 606 -29.11 -4.87 -3.75
CA PHE A 606 -27.93 -5.44 -3.11
C PHE A 606 -28.28 -6.44 -2.03
N PHE A 607 -27.79 -7.67 -2.16
CA PHE A 607 -28.03 -8.77 -1.25
C PHE A 607 -26.83 -9.16 -0.41
N PRO A 608 -27.02 -9.71 0.81
CA PRO A 608 -25.93 -10.14 1.68
C PRO A 608 -25.23 -11.44 1.22
N SER A 609 -25.86 -12.21 0.33
CA SER A 609 -25.31 -13.48 -0.19
C SER A 609 -25.95 -13.88 -1.51
N TYR A 610 -25.23 -14.64 -2.32
CA TYR A 610 -25.75 -15.20 -3.58
C TYR A 610 -26.98 -16.06 -3.37
N LYS A 611 -27.00 -16.91 -2.33
CA LYS A 611 -28.17 -17.74 -2.03
C LYS A 611 -29.44 -16.91 -1.82
N MET A 612 -29.35 -15.81 -1.06
CA MET A 612 -30.51 -14.95 -0.84
C MET A 612 -30.91 -14.17 -2.10
N LEU A 613 -29.93 -13.78 -2.92
CA LEU A 613 -30.19 -13.17 -4.22
C LEU A 613 -31.00 -14.13 -5.11
N GLU A 614 -30.53 -15.36 -5.26
CA GLU A 614 -31.15 -16.39 -6.11
C GLU A 614 -32.58 -16.71 -5.66
N GLU A 615 -32.81 -16.90 -4.37
CA GLU A 615 -34.11 -17.19 -3.79
C GLU A 615 -35.12 -16.03 -3.99
N VAL A 616 -34.69 -14.80 -3.75
CA VAL A 616 -35.57 -13.61 -3.95
C VAL A 616 -35.78 -13.33 -5.42
N TYR A 617 -34.76 -13.53 -6.26
CA TYR A 617 -34.87 -13.35 -7.71
C TYR A 617 -35.89 -14.34 -8.31
N ALA A 618 -35.85 -15.60 -7.90
CA ALA A 618 -36.80 -16.62 -8.36
C ALA A 618 -38.26 -16.20 -8.06
N VAL A 619 -38.53 -15.73 -6.85
CA VAL A 619 -39.87 -15.23 -6.48
C VAL A 619 -40.25 -13.98 -7.27
N TYR A 620 -39.28 -13.05 -7.47
CA TYR A 620 -39.51 -11.83 -8.26
C TYR A 620 -39.86 -12.17 -9.71
N GLU A 621 -39.10 -13.07 -10.32
CA GLU A 621 -39.31 -13.48 -11.72
C GLU A 621 -40.65 -14.18 -11.93
N GLU A 622 -41.06 -15.06 -11.00
CA GLU A 622 -42.29 -15.81 -11.09
C GLU A 622 -43.54 -14.95 -10.84
N GLU A 623 -43.51 -14.03 -9.87
CA GLU A 623 -44.70 -13.35 -9.41
C GLU A 623 -44.78 -11.86 -9.74
N PHE A 624 -43.65 -11.19 -9.94
CA PHE A 624 -43.57 -9.73 -10.08
C PHE A 624 -42.97 -9.25 -11.39
N SER A 625 -42.43 -10.14 -12.24
CA SER A 625 -41.81 -9.73 -13.50
C SER A 625 -42.86 -9.11 -14.44
N VAL A 626 -42.44 -8.04 -15.15
CA VAL A 626 -43.28 -7.34 -16.13
C VAL A 626 -42.43 -7.06 -17.39
N ASN A 627 -43.08 -7.10 -18.55
CA ASN A 627 -42.38 -7.04 -19.85
C ASN A 627 -41.56 -5.76 -20.11
N TRP A 628 -41.78 -4.68 -19.38
CA TRP A 628 -41.08 -3.42 -19.52
C TRP A 628 -39.93 -3.24 -18.51
N VAL A 629 -39.62 -4.29 -17.74
CA VAL A 629 -38.47 -4.30 -16.80
C VAL A 629 -37.54 -5.43 -17.18
N LYS A 630 -36.33 -5.07 -17.56
CA LYS A 630 -35.24 -6.04 -17.76
C LYS A 630 -34.56 -6.37 -16.44
N CYS A 631 -34.36 -7.65 -16.17
CA CYS A 631 -33.64 -8.11 -14.99
C CYS A 631 -32.27 -8.69 -15.36
N ILE A 632 -31.24 -8.36 -14.63
CA ILE A 632 -29.90 -8.96 -14.76
C ILE A 632 -29.37 -9.33 -13.38
N CYS A 633 -28.64 -10.44 -13.30
CA CYS A 633 -28.10 -10.96 -12.05
C CYS A 633 -26.58 -11.06 -12.06
N GLN A 634 -25.96 -10.62 -10.98
CA GLN A 634 -24.54 -10.84 -10.76
C GLN A 634 -24.26 -12.32 -10.50
N ASN A 635 -23.30 -12.89 -11.24
CA ASN A 635 -22.80 -14.24 -11.04
C ASN A 635 -21.49 -14.23 -10.23
N SER A 636 -21.27 -15.26 -9.42
CA SER A 636 -20.06 -15.41 -8.59
C SER A 636 -18.77 -15.61 -9.38
N SER A 637 -18.86 -16.09 -10.63
CA SER A 637 -17.72 -16.41 -11.50
C SER A 637 -17.51 -15.42 -12.64
N MET A 638 -18.11 -14.21 -12.60
CA MET A 638 -18.02 -13.21 -13.66
C MET A 638 -16.58 -12.83 -13.99
N LYS A 639 -16.19 -12.98 -15.26
CA LYS A 639 -14.95 -12.49 -15.82
C LYS A 639 -15.01 -10.98 -16.07
N GLU A 640 -13.85 -10.36 -16.34
CA GLU A 640 -13.77 -8.90 -16.53
C GLU A 640 -14.65 -8.40 -17.69
N GLN A 641 -14.68 -9.12 -18.81
CA GLN A 641 -15.54 -8.81 -19.95
C GLN A 641 -17.03 -8.86 -19.59
N GLU A 642 -17.47 -9.89 -18.86
CA GLU A 642 -18.87 -10.04 -18.42
C GLU A 642 -19.28 -8.89 -17.48
N ARG A 643 -18.32 -8.37 -16.69
CA ARG A 643 -18.55 -7.20 -15.83
C ARG A 643 -18.75 -5.93 -16.64
N GLU A 644 -17.97 -5.75 -17.70
CA GLU A 644 -18.10 -4.61 -18.61
C GLU A 644 -19.45 -4.67 -19.34
N GLU A 645 -19.82 -5.83 -19.85
CA GLU A 645 -21.12 -6.07 -20.49
C GLU A 645 -22.29 -5.77 -19.52
N PHE A 646 -22.18 -6.22 -18.27
CA PHE A 646 -23.17 -5.93 -17.22
C PHE A 646 -23.34 -4.42 -16.97
N LEU A 647 -22.26 -3.66 -16.97
CA LEU A 647 -22.29 -2.22 -16.79
C LEU A 647 -22.80 -1.47 -18.02
N GLN A 648 -22.54 -1.98 -19.25
CA GLN A 648 -23.05 -1.40 -20.48
C GLN A 648 -24.57 -1.42 -20.55
N GLU A 649 -25.25 -2.39 -19.90
CA GLU A 649 -26.70 -2.44 -19.81
C GLU A 649 -27.31 -1.17 -19.19
N PHE A 650 -26.62 -0.54 -18.27
CA PHE A 650 -27.05 0.73 -17.67
C PHE A 650 -26.94 1.94 -18.61
N GLU A 651 -26.20 1.81 -19.69
CA GLU A 651 -26.00 2.88 -20.67
C GLU A 651 -26.91 2.78 -21.89
N GLN A 652 -27.26 1.56 -22.29
CA GLN A 652 -27.94 1.28 -23.56
C GLN A 652 -29.43 1.03 -23.41
N ASN A 653 -29.93 0.86 -22.19
CA ASN A 653 -31.30 0.42 -22.00
C ASN A 653 -32.30 1.56 -22.13
N GLN A 654 -33.33 1.36 -22.99
CA GLN A 654 -34.48 2.26 -23.15
C GLN A 654 -35.66 1.85 -22.21
N GLU A 655 -35.57 0.71 -21.57
CA GLU A 655 -36.53 0.15 -20.63
C GLU A 655 -36.02 0.29 -19.20
N SER A 656 -36.82 -0.02 -18.21
CA SER A 656 -36.35 -0.09 -16.82
C SER A 656 -35.43 -1.30 -16.61
N LEU A 657 -34.36 -1.12 -15.89
CA LEU A 657 -33.37 -2.17 -15.56
C LEU A 657 -33.36 -2.41 -14.06
N VAL A 658 -33.41 -3.68 -13.66
CA VAL A 658 -33.16 -4.09 -12.26
C VAL A 658 -31.99 -5.04 -12.24
N ALA A 659 -30.90 -4.61 -11.61
CA ALA A 659 -29.70 -5.40 -11.46
C ALA A 659 -29.60 -5.97 -10.04
N PHE A 660 -29.58 -7.29 -9.92
CA PHE A 660 -29.46 -8.01 -8.67
C PHE A 660 -27.98 -8.26 -8.38
N CYS A 661 -27.45 -7.66 -7.32
CA CYS A 661 -26.03 -7.60 -7.02
C CYS A 661 -25.73 -8.06 -5.58
N ILE A 662 -24.46 -8.35 -5.29
CA ILE A 662 -24.00 -8.67 -3.95
C ILE A 662 -23.45 -7.43 -3.25
N MET A 663 -23.85 -7.22 -2.00
CA MET A 663 -23.36 -6.14 -1.15
C MET A 663 -21.91 -6.36 -0.76
N GLY A 664 -21.04 -5.35 -1.01
CA GLY A 664 -19.60 -5.49 -0.87
C GLY A 664 -18.93 -6.26 -2.01
N GLY A 665 -19.67 -6.60 -3.08
CA GLY A 665 -19.13 -7.16 -4.31
C GLY A 665 -18.63 -6.08 -5.27
N ILE A 666 -18.20 -6.53 -6.46
CA ILE A 666 -17.58 -5.70 -7.51
C ILE A 666 -18.44 -4.53 -7.99
N PHE A 667 -19.76 -4.60 -7.88
CA PHE A 667 -20.70 -3.56 -8.29
C PHE A 667 -21.10 -2.61 -7.15
N SER A 668 -20.79 -2.92 -5.90
CA SER A 668 -21.00 -2.02 -4.76
C SER A 668 -19.90 -0.99 -4.60
N GLU A 669 -18.75 -1.20 -5.25
CA GLU A 669 -17.60 -0.30 -5.21
C GLU A 669 -16.96 -0.10 -6.60
N GLY A 670 -16.41 1.10 -6.85
CA GLY A 670 -15.58 1.35 -8.04
C GLY A 670 -16.32 1.50 -9.38
N ILE A 671 -17.65 1.60 -9.39
CA ILE A 671 -18.43 1.93 -10.59
C ILE A 671 -18.95 3.38 -10.53
N ASP A 672 -19.10 4.02 -11.66
CA ASP A 672 -19.57 5.40 -11.76
C ASP A 672 -20.74 5.49 -12.73
N LEU A 673 -21.95 5.36 -12.19
CA LEU A 673 -23.20 5.47 -12.94
C LEU A 673 -23.84 6.84 -12.66
N LEU A 674 -23.51 7.82 -13.49
CA LEU A 674 -23.93 9.21 -13.32
C LEU A 674 -25.31 9.46 -13.93
N GLY A 675 -26.06 10.39 -13.34
CA GLY A 675 -27.34 10.86 -13.87
C GLY A 675 -28.42 9.76 -13.84
N GLU A 676 -29.13 9.63 -14.93
CA GLU A 676 -30.25 8.67 -15.07
C GLU A 676 -29.79 7.21 -15.21
N LYS A 677 -28.47 6.94 -15.25
CA LYS A 677 -27.93 5.58 -15.32
C LYS A 677 -28.23 4.76 -14.06
N LEU A 678 -28.46 5.41 -12.90
CA LEU A 678 -28.88 4.74 -11.67
C LEU A 678 -29.75 5.67 -10.82
N ILE A 679 -31.04 5.37 -10.72
CA ILE A 679 -32.00 6.18 -9.95
C ILE A 679 -32.46 5.51 -8.65
N GLY A 680 -32.05 4.28 -8.38
CA GLY A 680 -32.45 3.61 -7.15
C GLY A 680 -31.49 2.54 -6.68
N ALA A 681 -31.29 2.49 -5.35
CA ALA A 681 -30.57 1.42 -4.67
C ALA A 681 -31.49 0.79 -3.62
N ILE A 682 -31.64 -0.50 -3.68
CA ILE A 682 -32.44 -1.30 -2.72
C ILE A 682 -31.47 -2.21 -1.98
N LEU A 683 -31.35 -2.03 -0.65
CA LEU A 683 -30.38 -2.73 0.17
C LEU A 683 -31.08 -3.76 1.07
N VAL A 684 -30.86 -5.02 0.79
CA VAL A 684 -31.46 -6.12 1.54
C VAL A 684 -30.52 -6.53 2.67
N GLY A 685 -30.95 -6.26 3.90
CA GLY A 685 -30.19 -6.58 5.10
C GLY A 685 -29.07 -5.58 5.43
N THR A 686 -28.46 -5.82 6.57
CA THR A 686 -27.49 -4.90 7.20
C THR A 686 -26.04 -5.13 6.78
N GLY A 687 -25.80 -5.87 5.70
CA GLY A 687 -24.46 -6.07 5.11
C GLY A 687 -23.48 -6.84 5.99
N LEU A 688 -23.91 -7.51 7.05
CA LEU A 688 -23.01 -8.22 7.95
C LEU A 688 -22.10 -9.19 7.17
N PRO A 689 -20.79 -9.20 7.44
CA PRO A 689 -19.88 -10.22 6.92
C PRO A 689 -20.36 -11.64 7.28
N GLN A 690 -19.95 -12.62 6.48
CA GLN A 690 -20.18 -14.02 6.82
C GLN A 690 -19.50 -14.40 8.13
N LEU A 691 -20.10 -15.36 8.84
CA LEU A 691 -19.48 -15.97 10.02
C LEU A 691 -18.19 -16.67 9.59
N GLY A 692 -17.15 -16.55 10.42
CA GLY A 692 -15.87 -17.17 10.16
C GLY A 692 -14.97 -17.06 11.38
N ASN A 693 -13.94 -17.89 11.43
CA ASN A 693 -13.05 -17.99 12.58
C ASN A 693 -12.41 -16.63 12.92
N GLU A 694 -11.89 -15.90 11.94
CA GLU A 694 -11.30 -14.58 12.17
C GLU A 694 -12.30 -13.55 12.71
N ARG A 695 -13.54 -13.60 12.26
CA ARG A 695 -14.59 -12.71 12.76
C ARG A 695 -14.96 -13.02 14.21
N GLU A 696 -15.01 -14.29 14.60
CA GLU A 696 -15.25 -14.68 15.99
C GLU A 696 -14.03 -14.35 16.88
N ILE A 697 -12.82 -14.49 16.38
CA ILE A 697 -11.61 -14.03 17.08
C ILE A 697 -11.65 -12.52 17.29
N LEU A 698 -11.95 -11.73 16.25
CA LEU A 698 -12.14 -10.28 16.35
C LEU A 698 -13.20 -9.92 17.40
N ARG A 699 -14.34 -10.60 17.36
CA ARG A 699 -15.43 -10.38 18.33
C ARG A 699 -14.98 -10.65 19.75
N SER A 700 -14.33 -11.77 19.99
CA SER A 700 -13.82 -12.16 21.32
C SER A 700 -12.79 -11.17 21.81
N PHE A 701 -11.79 -10.86 20.99
CA PHE A 701 -10.71 -9.94 21.31
C PHE A 701 -11.25 -8.56 21.75
N TYR A 702 -12.13 -7.94 20.96
CA TYR A 702 -12.67 -6.61 21.31
C TYR A 702 -13.61 -6.67 22.52
N THR A 703 -14.33 -7.78 22.73
CA THR A 703 -15.17 -7.97 23.93
C THR A 703 -14.32 -8.06 25.18
N GLU A 704 -13.22 -8.81 25.16
CA GLU A 704 -12.27 -8.93 26.26
C GLU A 704 -11.55 -7.61 26.58
N ASN A 705 -11.38 -6.75 25.57
CA ASN A 705 -10.79 -5.42 25.72
C ASN A 705 -11.84 -4.32 26.03
N GLY A 706 -13.05 -4.68 26.44
CA GLY A 706 -14.08 -3.76 26.94
C GLY A 706 -14.86 -3.02 25.85
N GLU A 707 -14.77 -3.43 24.61
CA GLU A 707 -15.54 -2.92 23.48
C GLU A 707 -16.73 -3.81 23.13
N ASN A 708 -17.65 -3.32 22.33
CA ASN A 708 -18.66 -4.20 21.76
C ASN A 708 -18.06 -5.01 20.60
N GLY A 709 -17.61 -6.23 20.86
CA GLY A 709 -16.94 -7.07 19.87
C GLY A 709 -17.81 -7.35 18.64
N PHE A 710 -19.13 -7.42 18.77
CA PHE A 710 -20.05 -7.58 17.64
C PHE A 710 -20.00 -6.35 16.70
N ASP A 711 -19.86 -5.15 17.25
CA ASP A 711 -19.74 -3.94 16.47
C ASP A 711 -18.49 -3.96 15.59
N TYR A 712 -17.35 -4.33 16.19
CA TYR A 712 -16.05 -4.36 15.51
C TYR A 712 -15.96 -5.47 14.45
N ALA A 713 -16.49 -6.66 14.75
CA ALA A 713 -16.38 -7.80 13.85
C ALA A 713 -17.44 -7.78 12.72
N TYR A 714 -18.64 -7.26 12.99
CA TYR A 714 -19.79 -7.43 12.11
C TYR A 714 -20.50 -6.13 11.75
N ARG A 715 -20.95 -5.33 12.76
CA ARG A 715 -21.87 -4.21 12.50
C ARG A 715 -21.19 -3.08 11.74
N TYR A 716 -20.01 -2.61 12.16
CA TYR A 716 -19.31 -1.52 11.48
C TYR A 716 -18.87 -1.88 10.05
N PRO A 717 -18.24 -3.05 9.82
CA PRO A 717 -17.97 -3.50 8.44
C PRO A 717 -19.22 -3.67 7.59
N GLY A 718 -20.32 -4.16 8.18
CA GLY A 718 -21.59 -4.31 7.49
C GLY A 718 -22.19 -2.98 7.06
N MET A 719 -22.29 -2.05 7.99
CA MET A 719 -22.82 -0.70 7.70
C MET A 719 -21.96 0.06 6.69
N ASN A 720 -20.64 -0.15 6.68
CA ASN A 720 -19.77 0.41 5.64
C ASN A 720 -20.21 -0.05 4.23
N LYS A 721 -20.47 -1.34 4.04
CA LYS A 721 -20.97 -1.88 2.76
C LYS A 721 -22.32 -1.28 2.37
N VAL A 722 -23.24 -1.13 3.34
CA VAL A 722 -24.56 -0.50 3.12
C VAL A 722 -24.40 0.94 2.64
N LEU A 723 -23.55 1.73 3.30
CA LEU A 723 -23.33 3.12 2.96
C LEU A 723 -22.63 3.28 1.59
N GLN A 724 -21.71 2.39 1.26
CA GLN A 724 -21.06 2.37 -0.04
C GLN A 724 -22.03 2.10 -1.19
N ALA A 725 -22.89 1.08 -1.03
CA ALA A 725 -23.89 0.71 -2.03
C ALA A 725 -24.92 1.83 -2.21
N ALA A 726 -25.42 2.40 -1.13
CA ALA A 726 -26.34 3.52 -1.17
C ALA A 726 -25.76 4.81 -1.76
N GLY A 727 -24.46 5.05 -1.56
CA GLY A 727 -23.74 6.22 -2.09
C GLY A 727 -23.59 6.24 -3.61
N ARG A 728 -24.13 5.24 -4.33
CA ARG A 728 -24.11 5.20 -5.81
C ARG A 728 -25.21 6.02 -6.44
N VAL A 729 -26.30 6.27 -5.76
CA VAL A 729 -27.51 6.88 -6.33
C VAL A 729 -27.35 8.40 -6.58
N ILE A 730 -26.73 9.12 -5.66
CA ILE A 730 -26.55 10.59 -5.77
C ILE A 730 -25.07 10.91 -5.90
N ARG A 731 -24.65 11.36 -7.07
CA ARG A 731 -23.27 11.66 -7.46
C ARG A 731 -23.07 13.09 -7.94
N THR A 732 -24.13 13.67 -8.51
CA THR A 732 -24.16 15.05 -9.03
C THR A 732 -25.28 15.84 -8.35
N ARG A 733 -25.33 17.16 -8.59
CA ARG A 733 -26.41 18.03 -8.07
C ARG A 733 -27.75 17.79 -8.77
N GLU A 734 -27.68 17.27 -9.95
CA GLU A 734 -28.83 17.01 -10.84
C GLU A 734 -29.41 15.62 -10.65
N ASP A 735 -28.71 14.73 -9.91
CA ASP A 735 -29.18 13.38 -9.67
C ASP A 735 -30.34 13.38 -8.69
N HIS A 736 -31.32 12.54 -9.00
CA HIS A 736 -32.47 12.26 -8.15
C HIS A 736 -32.63 10.75 -8.01
N GLY A 737 -33.01 10.29 -6.83
CA GLY A 737 -33.18 8.87 -6.66
C GLY A 737 -33.67 8.39 -5.31
N VAL A 738 -33.92 7.09 -5.25
CA VAL A 738 -34.46 6.43 -4.07
C VAL A 738 -33.46 5.46 -3.46
N ILE A 739 -33.41 5.41 -2.14
CA ILE A 739 -32.64 4.46 -1.35
C ILE A 739 -33.61 3.73 -0.44
N LEU A 740 -33.77 2.43 -0.66
CA LEU A 740 -34.65 1.61 0.13
C LEU A 740 -33.85 0.62 0.99
N LEU A 741 -34.02 0.70 2.28
CA LEU A 741 -33.34 -0.11 3.29
C LEU A 741 -34.29 -1.21 3.77
N LEU A 742 -34.08 -2.44 3.35
CA LEU A 742 -34.96 -3.60 3.61
C LEU A 742 -34.40 -4.43 4.76
N ASP A 743 -34.54 -3.91 5.99
CA ASP A 743 -34.35 -4.68 7.22
C ASP A 743 -34.82 -3.88 8.43
N GLU A 744 -35.63 -4.51 9.30
CA GLU A 744 -36.15 -3.90 10.53
C GLU A 744 -35.08 -3.41 11.49
N ARG A 745 -33.84 -4.02 11.45
CA ARG A 745 -32.72 -3.65 12.31
C ARG A 745 -32.22 -2.23 12.06
N PHE A 746 -32.38 -1.67 10.87
CA PHE A 746 -32.00 -0.29 10.59
C PHE A 746 -32.73 0.75 11.45
N ARG A 747 -33.86 0.35 12.12
CA ARG A 747 -34.60 1.17 13.07
C ARG A 747 -34.03 1.11 14.50
N GLN A 748 -33.24 0.08 14.80
CA GLN A 748 -32.59 -0.06 16.09
C GLN A 748 -31.53 1.04 16.27
N ARG A 749 -31.39 1.54 17.49
CA ARG A 749 -30.50 2.66 17.80
C ARG A 749 -29.03 2.38 17.40
N GLU A 750 -28.60 1.15 17.57
CA GLU A 750 -27.24 0.69 17.29
C GLU A 750 -26.88 0.78 15.80
N TYR A 751 -27.87 0.62 14.91
CA TYR A 751 -27.70 0.81 13.46
C TYR A 751 -28.01 2.24 13.03
N SER A 752 -29.08 2.81 13.60
CA SER A 752 -29.56 4.15 13.25
C SER A 752 -28.48 5.24 13.49
N ASN A 753 -27.66 5.09 14.53
CA ASN A 753 -26.57 6.00 14.85
C ASN A 753 -25.36 5.87 13.90
N LEU A 754 -25.31 4.86 13.05
CA LEU A 754 -24.21 4.65 12.09
C LEU A 754 -24.49 5.28 10.72
N PHE A 755 -25.67 5.83 10.49
CA PHE A 755 -25.96 6.56 9.28
C PHE A 755 -25.33 7.96 9.30
N PRO A 756 -24.95 8.48 8.13
CA PRO A 756 -24.49 9.86 8.01
C PRO A 756 -25.52 10.86 8.54
N VAL A 757 -25.05 11.97 9.08
CA VAL A 757 -25.92 13.02 9.67
C VAL A 757 -26.91 13.56 8.65
N GLU A 758 -26.53 13.67 7.40
CA GLU A 758 -27.39 14.13 6.31
C GLU A 758 -28.53 13.15 5.99
N TRP A 759 -28.52 11.92 6.52
CA TRP A 759 -29.62 10.95 6.37
C TRP A 759 -30.70 11.04 7.47
N ASN A 760 -30.74 12.12 8.22
CA ASN A 760 -31.75 12.33 9.26
C ASN A 760 -33.17 12.49 8.72
N ASP A 761 -33.34 12.69 7.41
CA ASP A 761 -34.61 12.76 6.69
C ASP A 761 -35.20 11.39 6.32
N ARG A 762 -34.57 10.28 6.75
CA ARG A 762 -35.06 8.90 6.52
C ARG A 762 -36.48 8.72 7.05
N LYS A 763 -37.34 8.11 6.25
CA LYS A 763 -38.72 7.79 6.62
C LYS A 763 -38.91 6.30 6.80
N THR A 764 -39.73 5.91 7.73
CA THR A 764 -40.16 4.51 7.88
C THR A 764 -41.26 4.20 6.88
N CYS A 765 -41.22 3.03 6.27
CA CYS A 765 -42.27 2.53 5.39
C CYS A 765 -42.65 1.09 5.75
N THR A 766 -43.76 0.67 5.18
CA THR A 766 -44.29 -0.70 5.16
C THR A 766 -44.81 -0.99 3.75
N LEU A 767 -45.07 -2.24 3.40
CA LEU A 767 -45.65 -2.57 2.10
C LEU A 767 -46.95 -1.78 1.82
N SER A 768 -47.71 -1.44 2.86
CA SER A 768 -48.97 -0.70 2.70
C SER A 768 -48.79 0.78 2.30
N ASN A 769 -47.64 1.38 2.51
CA ASN A 769 -47.47 2.82 2.26
C ASN A 769 -46.20 3.19 1.45
N VAL A 770 -45.38 2.22 1.05
CA VAL A 770 -44.15 2.47 0.30
C VAL A 770 -44.43 3.17 -1.05
N GLU A 771 -45.44 2.70 -1.78
CA GLU A 771 -45.82 3.28 -3.09
C GLU A 771 -46.22 4.74 -2.95
N ALA A 772 -47.07 5.08 -2.01
CA ALA A 772 -47.53 6.46 -1.80
C ALA A 772 -46.37 7.40 -1.41
N GLN A 773 -45.35 6.91 -0.67
CA GLN A 773 -44.20 7.71 -0.32
C GLN A 773 -43.28 7.92 -1.54
N LEU A 774 -43.09 6.89 -2.36
CA LEU A 774 -42.28 6.97 -3.60
C LEU A 774 -42.97 7.85 -4.63
N GLN A 775 -44.26 7.68 -4.85
CA GLN A 775 -45.05 8.51 -5.78
C GLN A 775 -44.96 9.98 -5.40
N LYS A 776 -45.19 10.31 -4.13
CA LYS A 776 -45.04 11.69 -3.63
C LYS A 776 -43.65 12.28 -3.87
N PHE A 777 -42.60 11.45 -3.75
CA PHE A 777 -41.23 11.90 -4.04
C PHE A 777 -41.04 12.18 -5.53
N TRP A 778 -41.41 11.26 -6.42
CA TRP A 778 -41.24 11.42 -7.86
C TRP A 778 -42.10 12.56 -8.42
N GLU A 779 -43.31 12.78 -7.92
CA GLU A 779 -44.13 13.93 -8.27
C GLU A 779 -43.53 15.28 -7.82
N SER A 780 -42.68 15.27 -6.81
CA SER A 780 -41.99 16.48 -6.32
C SER A 780 -40.79 16.90 -7.16
N ILE A 781 -40.32 16.03 -8.04
CA ILE A 781 -39.18 16.29 -8.92
C ILE A 781 -39.72 17.02 -10.17
N PRO A 782 -39.20 18.21 -10.52
CA PRO A 782 -39.60 18.90 -11.73
C PRO A 782 -39.27 18.03 -12.96
N ASP A 783 -40.29 17.87 -13.84
CA ASP A 783 -40.05 17.33 -15.17
C ASP A 783 -38.93 18.13 -15.83
N LYS A 784 -37.88 17.45 -16.27
CA LYS A 784 -36.86 18.07 -17.12
C LYS A 784 -37.55 18.47 -18.43
N ILE A 785 -38.08 19.71 -18.47
CA ILE A 785 -38.53 20.33 -19.74
C ILE A 785 -37.35 20.19 -20.70
N SER A 786 -37.55 19.50 -21.75
CA SER A 786 -36.62 19.26 -22.85
C SER A 786 -36.06 20.58 -23.37
N HIS A 787 -34.97 21.07 -22.85
CA HIS A 787 -34.10 22.03 -23.50
C HIS A 787 -33.19 21.30 -24.49
N LYS A 788 -33.79 20.72 -25.52
CA LYS A 788 -33.20 20.57 -26.84
C LYS A 788 -33.72 21.71 -27.68
N LEU A 789 -33.03 22.81 -27.72
CA LEU A 789 -32.96 23.77 -28.78
C LEU A 789 -31.52 24.06 -29.12
#